data_0fcc62a4b6f1f0e3677f7ae8e2188c0b
#
_entry.id   0fcc62a4b6f1f0e3677f7ae8e2188c0b
#
_cell.length_a   1.000
_cell.length_b   1.000
_cell.length_c   1.000
_cell.angle_alpha   90.00
_cell.angle_beta   90.00
_cell.angle_gamma   90.00
#
_symmetry.space_group_name_H-M   'P 1'
#
loop_
_entity.id
_entity.type
_entity.pdbx_description
1 polymer ?
#
loop_
_entity_poly.entity_id
_entity_poly.type
_entity_poly.pdbx_seq_one_letter_code
_entity_poly.pdbx_strand_id
1 'polypeptide(L)'
;MIINNSNFILEEIPDLHPDLEYYERIEFWKGEKRKCIEGYWSSGKWMPGPLYYYVNFHHILFEDDSSVSQATGLPWLRDIDWEMYYIYEECRGFSGFSKDKFQTCDRKYGPEKALALRLNRITEAEVNSKKYIPAREYLRKNHGTNMGKPLYNNSAQHLISIQSRGGGKTYGSSGIAAHNFLFDGATDYDVYFQRKQSKKFIASDTIIGAIDTKYTDPVVKKVKKSFELLPGGYRISADEYHPSPLMVSYTGSLASNKEYTSRTGSFLRHRTFKDNPLAANGTRPNLCILDEIGFMYNIKEAWGAIEAIQQSKQKKSLVIWALGTGGLVSGKAALYAESVFRNPKDYRCLVFEDVFENRGDIGYFVPFWKTLNEFKDKPNYITDEFTANKYIEHVRNEAKKSDDPSVYQTEIINGPVLPSEAFLVIEGAYFPTMQLKAQLGEVEGGKYKKYSEASFKGALVFNEQNEVNFQTIQDARPIRNFPLSKNDPKTGCIEIWVKPQKNDAGIVPSGTYIAGMDVVDKARSTTDSLPSIMVMNRFTRQIVAEYTGRTDDPNDFYETCRKLLLYFNASGMYEQNLPGLFTYFEKKKSLYLLAETPYQLRNSDTYRTGTNTSKGISATGKVNSTARDFIKSWLLEQVSQNSEKRVIETIYSIAIIKELIMWNPDGNFDRVSSLGMLMWHDATTQMHIKEKVEATKSFLESDYFKGLGVLKRSGSKNAFSDFDR
;
A
#
# COMPACT_ATOMS: atom_id res chain seq x y z
N MET A 1 -8.04 -27.60 18.96
CA MET A 1 -8.03 -27.60 20.45
C MET A 1 -8.62 -26.23 20.84
N ILE A 2 -9.80 -26.23 21.41
CA ILE A 2 -10.46 -25.00 21.86
C ILE A 2 -9.66 -24.47 23.05
N ILE A 3 -9.17 -23.25 22.96
CA ILE A 3 -8.37 -22.61 24.00
C ILE A 3 -9.38 -21.99 24.97
N ASN A 4 -9.37 -22.44 26.19
CA ASN A 4 -10.18 -21.80 27.24
C ASN A 4 -9.46 -20.50 27.66
N ASN A 5 -9.98 -19.35 27.26
CA ASN A 5 -9.42 -18.05 27.58
C ASN A 5 -9.44 -17.75 29.09
N SER A 6 -10.35 -18.36 29.85
CA SER A 6 -10.45 -18.17 31.31
C SER A 6 -9.15 -18.52 32.06
N ASN A 7 -8.34 -19.45 31.55
CA ASN A 7 -7.06 -19.80 32.14
C ASN A 7 -6.00 -18.69 32.12
N PHE A 8 -6.23 -17.63 31.39
CA PHE A 8 -5.29 -16.52 31.21
C PHE A 8 -5.75 -15.21 31.84
N ILE A 9 -6.99 -15.17 32.33
CA ILE A 9 -7.61 -14.00 32.97
C ILE A 9 -7.61 -14.19 34.48
N LEU A 10 -7.19 -13.15 35.19
CA LEU A 10 -7.30 -13.14 36.64
C LEU A 10 -8.77 -13.01 37.05
N GLU A 11 -9.28 -13.99 37.80
CA GLU A 11 -10.66 -13.96 38.31
C GLU A 11 -10.86 -12.85 39.33
N GLU A 12 -9.86 -12.58 40.16
CA GLU A 12 -9.83 -11.45 41.09
C GLU A 12 -8.46 -10.82 41.11
N ILE A 13 -8.42 -9.49 41.02
CA ILE A 13 -7.20 -8.70 41.29
C ILE A 13 -7.27 -8.34 42.76
N PRO A 14 -6.43 -8.94 43.63
CA PRO A 14 -6.44 -8.58 45.05
C PRO A 14 -5.89 -7.16 45.21
N ASP A 15 -6.79 -6.19 45.22
CA ASP A 15 -6.45 -4.83 45.60
C ASP A 15 -6.33 -4.80 47.11
N LEU A 16 -5.10 -4.88 47.62
CA LEU A 16 -4.80 -4.83 49.05
C LEU A 16 -5.67 -5.82 49.86
N HIS A 17 -5.64 -7.12 49.46
CA HIS A 17 -6.42 -8.10 50.20
C HIS A 17 -6.03 -8.04 51.70
N PRO A 18 -6.93 -7.66 52.61
CA PRO A 18 -6.59 -7.43 54.01
C PRO A 18 -6.07 -8.72 54.71
N ASP A 19 -6.43 -9.90 54.15
CA ASP A 19 -6.10 -11.20 54.72
C ASP A 19 -4.77 -11.77 54.29
N LEU A 20 -4.10 -11.16 53.28
CA LEU A 20 -2.76 -11.58 52.89
C LEU A 20 -1.71 -10.83 53.70
N GLU A 21 -0.72 -11.56 54.23
CA GLU A 21 0.43 -10.95 54.87
C GLU A 21 1.24 -10.12 53.85
N TYR A 22 1.99 -9.14 54.36
CA TYR A 22 2.78 -8.20 53.52
C TYR A 22 3.72 -8.93 52.54
N TYR A 23 4.38 -9.99 52.96
CA TYR A 23 5.30 -10.77 52.12
C TYR A 23 4.55 -11.57 51.06
N GLU A 24 3.38 -12.10 51.30
CA GLU A 24 2.55 -12.81 50.32
C GLU A 24 2.08 -11.89 49.23
N ARG A 25 1.71 -10.65 49.60
CA ARG A 25 1.35 -9.62 48.60
C ARG A 25 2.53 -9.27 47.72
N ILE A 26 3.72 -9.11 48.26
CA ILE A 26 4.94 -8.85 47.48
C ILE A 26 5.22 -9.97 46.48
N GLU A 27 5.18 -11.22 46.94
CA GLU A 27 5.45 -12.34 46.07
C GLU A 27 4.38 -12.53 44.98
N PHE A 28 3.10 -12.29 45.28
CA PHE A 28 2.05 -12.23 44.27
C PHE A 28 2.35 -11.21 43.20
N TRP A 29 2.62 -9.96 43.55
CA TRP A 29 2.90 -8.92 42.59
C TRP A 29 4.21 -9.12 41.83
N LYS A 30 5.22 -9.72 42.40
CA LYS A 30 6.43 -10.15 41.68
C LYS A 30 6.08 -11.22 40.62
N GLY A 31 5.24 -12.17 40.96
CA GLY A 31 4.74 -13.20 40.05
C GLY A 31 3.98 -12.60 38.89
N GLU A 32 3.07 -11.62 39.13
CA GLU A 32 2.31 -10.95 38.09
C GLU A 32 3.20 -10.08 37.18
N LYS A 33 4.19 -9.36 37.74
CA LYS A 33 5.19 -8.63 36.95
C LYS A 33 6.03 -9.57 36.09
N ARG A 34 6.40 -10.74 36.60
CA ARG A 34 7.10 -11.76 35.82
C ARG A 34 6.27 -12.22 34.63
N LYS A 35 4.97 -12.49 34.83
CA LYS A 35 4.05 -12.85 33.75
C LYS A 35 3.90 -11.74 32.71
N CYS A 36 3.83 -10.49 33.15
CA CYS A 36 3.78 -9.33 32.24
C CYS A 36 5.07 -9.17 31.40
N ILE A 37 6.23 -9.53 31.93
CA ILE A 37 7.50 -9.39 31.22
C ILE A 37 7.80 -10.60 30.34
N GLU A 38 7.70 -11.81 30.89
CA GLU A 38 8.12 -13.05 30.25
C GLU A 38 6.98 -13.78 29.53
N GLY A 39 5.74 -13.42 29.84
CA GLY A 39 4.55 -14.12 29.42
C GLY A 39 4.13 -15.23 30.37
N TYR A 40 3.01 -15.83 30.05
CA TYR A 40 2.37 -16.85 30.88
C TYR A 40 2.04 -18.09 30.05
N TRP A 41 2.43 -19.25 30.61
CA TRP A 41 2.16 -20.54 30.01
C TRP A 41 1.00 -21.21 30.72
N SER A 42 -0.03 -21.56 29.98
CA SER A 42 -1.15 -22.35 30.51
C SER A 42 -1.75 -23.21 29.41
N SER A 43 -2.21 -24.41 29.80
CA SER A 43 -2.95 -25.34 28.92
C SER A 43 -2.27 -25.62 27.57
N GLY A 44 -0.92 -25.63 27.55
CA GLY A 44 -0.15 -25.90 26.35
C GLY A 44 -0.03 -24.72 25.38
N LYS A 45 -0.42 -23.51 25.81
CA LYS A 45 -0.28 -22.26 25.02
C LYS A 45 0.47 -21.22 25.83
N TRP A 46 1.33 -20.48 25.15
CA TRP A 46 2.04 -19.34 25.71
C TRP A 46 1.32 -18.04 25.37
N MET A 47 1.03 -17.24 26.39
CA MET A 47 0.55 -15.88 26.25
C MET A 47 1.73 -14.92 26.38
N PRO A 48 1.99 -14.07 25.39
CA PRO A 48 3.02 -13.04 25.48
C PRO A 48 2.82 -12.12 26.67
N GLY A 49 3.92 -11.64 27.27
CA GLY A 49 3.86 -10.74 28.42
C GLY A 49 3.06 -9.46 28.16
N PRO A 50 3.25 -8.77 27.02
CA PRO A 50 2.41 -7.62 26.67
C PRO A 50 0.92 -7.93 26.55
N LEU A 51 0.55 -9.12 26.06
CA LEU A 51 -0.86 -9.55 26.01
C LEU A 51 -1.40 -9.84 27.40
N TYR A 52 -0.59 -10.51 28.25
CA TYR A 52 -0.97 -10.77 29.65
C TYR A 52 -1.25 -9.44 30.40
N TYR A 53 -0.38 -8.46 30.23
CA TYR A 53 -0.59 -7.10 30.75
C TYR A 53 -1.87 -6.46 30.21
N TYR A 54 -2.09 -6.56 28.89
CA TYR A 54 -3.24 -5.94 28.23
C TYR A 54 -4.57 -6.44 28.79
N VAL A 55 -4.75 -7.72 28.90
CA VAL A 55 -6.04 -8.31 29.30
C VAL A 55 -6.28 -8.28 30.81
N ASN A 56 -5.23 -8.17 31.64
CA ASN A 56 -5.36 -8.22 33.09
C ASN A 56 -5.19 -6.84 33.76
N PHE A 57 -4.54 -5.88 33.10
CA PHE A 57 -4.17 -4.61 33.75
C PHE A 57 -4.44 -3.37 32.91
N HIS A 58 -4.69 -3.49 31.60
CA HIS A 58 -4.90 -2.35 30.72
C HIS A 58 -6.39 -2.06 30.52
N HIS A 59 -6.92 -1.08 31.24
CA HIS A 59 -8.32 -0.70 31.14
C HIS A 59 -8.66 -0.01 29.81
N ILE A 60 -9.80 -0.39 29.25
CA ILE A 60 -10.36 0.19 28.02
C ILE A 60 -11.76 0.73 28.29
N LEU A 61 -12.25 1.57 27.37
CA LEU A 61 -13.66 1.96 27.30
C LEU A 61 -14.35 1.06 26.27
N PHE A 62 -15.49 0.50 26.61
CA PHE A 62 -16.34 -0.29 25.72
C PHE A 62 -17.80 0.13 25.89
N GLU A 63 -18.60 -0.14 24.87
CA GLU A 63 -20.04 0.06 24.94
C GLU A 63 -20.65 -1.04 25.83
N ASP A 64 -21.46 -0.63 26.78
CA ASP A 64 -22.18 -1.57 27.65
C ASP A 64 -23.50 -1.93 26.95
N ASP A 65 -23.72 -3.23 26.76
CA ASP A 65 -24.94 -3.79 26.12
C ASP A 65 -26.24 -3.38 26.87
N SER A 66 -26.12 -2.92 28.12
CA SER A 66 -27.25 -2.53 28.97
C SER A 66 -27.51 -1.04 29.05
N SER A 67 -26.65 -0.18 28.54
CA SER A 67 -26.76 1.28 28.65
C SER A 67 -26.21 2.01 27.42
N VAL A 68 -26.72 3.22 27.18
CA VAL A 68 -26.23 4.16 26.16
C VAL A 68 -24.86 4.75 26.55
N SER A 69 -24.30 4.38 27.71
CA SER A 69 -23.05 4.93 28.25
C SER A 69 -21.87 3.96 28.05
N GLN A 70 -20.69 4.54 27.86
CA GLN A 70 -19.46 3.77 27.80
C GLN A 70 -19.03 3.31 29.21
N ALA A 71 -18.78 2.03 29.37
CA ALA A 71 -18.20 1.46 30.57
C ALA A 71 -16.67 1.38 30.47
N THR A 72 -15.99 1.44 31.62
CA THR A 72 -14.54 1.23 31.71
C THR A 72 -14.27 -0.12 32.35
N GLY A 73 -13.47 -0.95 31.72
CA GLY A 73 -13.12 -2.27 32.25
C GLY A 73 -11.93 -2.89 31.53
N LEU A 74 -11.65 -4.14 31.84
CA LEU A 74 -10.61 -4.90 31.18
C LEU A 74 -11.09 -5.40 29.80
N PRO A 75 -10.21 -5.47 28.80
CA PRO A 75 -10.58 -5.93 27.46
C PRO A 75 -10.90 -7.43 27.47
N TRP A 76 -11.80 -7.83 26.58
CA TRP A 76 -11.99 -9.24 26.26
C TRP A 76 -10.76 -9.76 25.50
N LEU A 77 -10.42 -11.02 25.76
CA LEU A 77 -9.31 -11.70 25.08
C LEU A 77 -9.81 -12.31 23.77
N ARG A 78 -9.79 -11.50 22.70
CA ARG A 78 -10.31 -11.87 21.39
C ARG A 78 -9.23 -12.55 20.53
N ASP A 79 -9.64 -13.25 19.47
CA ASP A 79 -8.76 -13.84 18.47
C ASP A 79 -7.81 -12.81 17.83
N ILE A 80 -8.32 -11.62 17.52
CA ILE A 80 -7.52 -10.50 16.97
C ILE A 80 -6.44 -10.02 17.96
N ASP A 81 -6.72 -10.04 19.28
CA ASP A 81 -5.75 -9.63 20.30
C ASP A 81 -4.59 -10.62 20.38
N TRP A 82 -4.89 -11.94 20.33
CA TRP A 82 -3.86 -12.97 20.24
C TRP A 82 -2.93 -12.75 19.06
N GLU A 83 -3.48 -12.51 17.87
CA GLU A 83 -2.68 -12.28 16.65
C GLU A 83 -1.82 -11.03 16.76
N MET A 84 -2.41 -9.91 17.14
CA MET A 84 -1.74 -8.64 17.25
C MET A 84 -0.52 -8.71 18.19
N TYR A 85 -0.69 -9.33 19.34
CA TYR A 85 0.40 -9.44 20.32
C TYR A 85 1.44 -10.51 19.96
N TYR A 86 1.06 -11.58 19.28
CA TYR A 86 2.02 -12.52 18.70
C TYR A 86 2.88 -11.84 17.59
N ILE A 87 2.25 -11.04 16.73
CA ILE A 87 2.94 -10.25 15.71
C ILE A 87 3.90 -9.25 16.38
N TYR A 88 3.48 -8.63 17.48
CA TYR A 88 4.34 -7.69 18.21
C TYR A 88 5.58 -8.38 18.79
N GLU A 89 5.43 -9.56 19.41
CA GLU A 89 6.57 -10.34 19.90
C GLU A 89 7.51 -10.75 18.75
N GLU A 90 6.97 -11.10 17.60
CA GLU A 90 7.77 -11.41 16.42
C GLU A 90 8.53 -10.17 15.91
N CYS A 91 7.87 -8.98 15.90
CA CYS A 91 8.50 -7.72 15.54
C CYS A 91 9.64 -7.32 16.48
N ARG A 92 9.47 -7.51 17.80
CA ARG A 92 10.51 -7.20 18.77
C ARG A 92 11.80 -7.98 18.52
N GLY A 93 11.71 -9.14 17.88
CA GLY A 93 12.81 -10.07 17.76
C GLY A 93 13.28 -10.54 19.13
N PHE A 94 14.32 -11.34 19.16
CA PHE A 94 14.91 -11.83 20.42
C PHE A 94 15.98 -10.88 20.94
N SER A 95 15.67 -9.56 20.98
CA SER A 95 16.61 -8.53 21.41
C SER A 95 16.91 -8.64 22.91
N GLY A 96 18.07 -8.96 23.31
CA GLY A 96 18.48 -9.09 24.72
C GLY A 96 19.38 -10.28 24.99
N PHE A 97 19.50 -11.18 24.03
CA PHE A 97 20.32 -12.37 24.14
C PHE A 97 21.72 -12.20 23.60
N SER A 98 22.71 -12.86 24.21
CA SER A 98 24.02 -12.98 23.58
C SER A 98 23.87 -13.80 22.30
N LYS A 99 24.49 -13.34 21.22
CA LYS A 99 24.44 -13.98 19.90
C LYS A 99 24.79 -15.49 19.97
N ASP A 100 25.73 -15.87 20.81
CA ASP A 100 26.22 -17.24 20.89
C ASP A 100 25.23 -18.19 21.58
N LYS A 101 24.62 -17.76 22.68
CA LYS A 101 23.59 -18.55 23.39
C LYS A 101 22.33 -18.72 22.56
N PHE A 102 21.91 -17.65 21.87
CA PHE A 102 20.77 -17.68 20.97
C PHE A 102 20.99 -18.66 19.82
N GLN A 103 22.13 -18.57 19.12
CA GLN A 103 22.41 -19.42 17.97
C GLN A 103 22.45 -20.91 18.28
N THR A 104 22.99 -21.28 19.44
CA THR A 104 23.09 -22.70 19.82
C THR A 104 21.72 -23.32 20.10
N CYS A 105 20.89 -22.63 20.84
CA CYS A 105 19.55 -23.10 21.17
C CYS A 105 18.57 -23.01 19.97
N ASP A 106 18.69 -21.94 19.18
CA ASP A 106 17.86 -21.72 18.00
C ASP A 106 18.06 -22.77 16.91
N ARG A 107 19.29 -23.24 16.70
CA ARG A 107 19.57 -24.31 15.73
C ARG A 107 18.82 -25.60 16.03
N LYS A 108 18.62 -25.92 17.32
CA LYS A 108 17.95 -27.16 17.74
C LYS A 108 16.44 -27.03 17.74
N TYR A 109 15.89 -25.93 18.22
CA TYR A 109 14.47 -25.83 18.54
C TYR A 109 13.72 -24.75 17.77
N GLY A 110 14.43 -23.83 17.12
CA GLY A 110 13.88 -22.59 16.58
C GLY A 110 13.79 -21.47 17.63
N PRO A 111 13.71 -20.21 17.18
CA PRO A 111 13.94 -19.06 18.04
C PRO A 111 12.95 -18.91 19.20
N GLU A 112 11.69 -19.16 18.99
CA GLU A 112 10.67 -19.00 20.02
C GLU A 112 10.73 -20.09 21.09
N LYS A 113 10.91 -21.35 20.69
CA LYS A 113 11.10 -22.46 21.63
C LYS A 113 12.40 -22.33 22.42
N ALA A 114 13.46 -21.89 21.75
CA ALA A 114 14.73 -21.61 22.38
C ALA A 114 14.62 -20.51 23.47
N LEU A 115 13.85 -19.46 23.18
CA LEU A 115 13.55 -18.41 24.15
C LEU A 115 12.79 -18.96 25.36
N ALA A 116 11.72 -19.71 25.11
CA ALA A 116 10.90 -20.28 26.18
C ALA A 116 11.67 -21.23 27.09
N LEU A 117 12.55 -22.08 26.53
CA LEU A 117 13.45 -22.94 27.30
C LEU A 117 14.42 -22.14 28.16
N ARG A 118 15.04 -21.13 27.56
CA ARG A 118 16.05 -20.31 28.26
C ARG A 118 15.47 -19.49 29.41
N LEU A 119 14.22 -19.05 29.28
CA LEU A 119 13.51 -18.36 30.34
C LEU A 119 12.81 -19.30 31.33
N ASN A 120 13.07 -20.61 31.25
CA ASN A 120 12.43 -21.63 32.06
C ASN A 120 10.88 -21.60 32.03
N ARG A 121 10.30 -21.06 30.96
CA ARG A 121 8.84 -21.03 30.79
C ARG A 121 8.26 -22.39 30.44
N ILE A 122 9.06 -23.24 29.79
CA ILE A 122 8.73 -24.62 29.42
C ILE A 122 9.93 -25.51 29.66
N THR A 123 9.67 -26.79 29.87
CA THR A 123 10.72 -27.82 29.96
C THR A 123 11.08 -28.38 28.60
N GLU A 124 12.22 -29.05 28.50
CA GLU A 124 12.64 -29.69 27.24
C GLU A 124 11.64 -30.82 26.83
N ALA A 125 10.99 -31.47 27.79
CA ALA A 125 9.94 -32.44 27.52
C ALA A 125 8.70 -31.81 26.88
N GLU A 126 8.30 -30.61 27.33
CA GLU A 126 7.19 -29.85 26.73
C GLU A 126 7.50 -29.34 25.33
N VAL A 127 8.73 -28.90 25.10
CA VAL A 127 9.18 -28.48 23.74
C VAL A 127 9.08 -29.64 22.76
N ASN A 128 9.45 -30.86 23.20
CA ASN A 128 9.39 -32.02 22.35
C ASN A 128 7.97 -32.61 22.24
N SER A 129 7.04 -32.15 23.09
CA SER A 129 5.64 -32.50 22.97
C SER A 129 4.97 -31.75 21.84
N LYS A 130 3.93 -32.34 21.20
CA LYS A 130 3.11 -31.67 20.20
C LYS A 130 2.18 -30.59 20.77
N LYS A 131 2.26 -30.27 22.06
CA LYS A 131 1.38 -29.32 22.73
C LYS A 131 1.85 -27.87 22.58
N TYR A 132 3.15 -27.65 22.38
CA TYR A 132 3.69 -26.30 22.18
C TYR A 132 3.60 -25.91 20.72
N ILE A 133 2.87 -24.83 20.45
CA ILE A 133 2.76 -24.23 19.13
C ILE A 133 3.39 -22.85 19.18
N PRO A 134 4.50 -22.61 18.47
CA PRO A 134 5.11 -21.29 18.35
C PRO A 134 4.13 -20.26 17.79
N ALA A 135 4.27 -18.99 18.17
CA ALA A 135 3.41 -17.92 17.69
C ALA A 135 3.37 -17.85 16.17
N ARG A 136 4.52 -17.99 15.52
CA ARG A 136 4.65 -18.01 14.06
C ARG A 136 3.89 -19.18 13.41
N GLU A 137 4.02 -20.37 13.97
CA GLU A 137 3.32 -21.55 13.48
C GLU A 137 1.81 -21.43 13.72
N TYR A 138 1.41 -20.85 14.86
CA TYR A 138 0.03 -20.53 15.15
C TYR A 138 -0.57 -19.58 14.10
N LEU A 139 0.11 -18.46 13.80
CA LEU A 139 -0.34 -17.51 12.81
C LEU A 139 -0.43 -18.12 11.41
N ARG A 140 0.58 -18.89 11.01
CA ARG A 140 0.56 -19.59 9.72
C ARG A 140 -0.60 -20.58 9.62
N LYS A 141 -0.82 -21.36 10.65
CA LYS A 141 -1.85 -22.41 10.66
C LYS A 141 -3.27 -21.85 10.67
N ASN A 142 -3.51 -20.78 11.44
CA ASN A 142 -4.85 -20.26 11.65
C ASN A 142 -5.21 -19.11 10.68
N HIS A 143 -4.22 -18.44 10.09
CA HIS A 143 -4.41 -17.26 9.25
C HIS A 143 -3.74 -17.35 7.89
N GLY A 144 -3.22 -18.52 7.51
CA GLY A 144 -2.55 -18.72 6.22
C GLY A 144 -1.31 -17.83 6.00
N THR A 145 -0.82 -17.15 7.03
CA THR A 145 0.27 -16.19 6.91
C THR A 145 1.61 -16.90 6.74
N ASN A 146 2.27 -16.63 5.64
CA ASN A 146 3.67 -17.00 5.46
C ASN A 146 4.54 -15.89 6.06
N MET A 147 4.65 -15.87 7.37
CA MET A 147 5.55 -14.95 8.06
C MET A 147 6.96 -15.23 7.58
N GLY A 148 7.63 -14.20 7.07
CA GLY A 148 8.96 -14.31 6.47
C GLY A 148 9.96 -15.06 7.37
N LYS A 149 11.04 -15.53 6.77
CA LYS A 149 12.09 -16.23 7.53
C LYS A 149 12.53 -15.39 8.73
N PRO A 150 12.67 -15.99 9.93
CA PRO A 150 13.12 -15.25 11.09
C PRO A 150 14.42 -14.53 10.79
N LEU A 151 14.51 -13.25 11.17
CA LEU A 151 15.77 -12.55 11.16
C LEU A 151 16.60 -13.03 12.34
N TYR A 152 17.46 -14.00 12.09
CA TYR A 152 18.35 -14.62 13.10
C TYR A 152 19.37 -13.68 13.73
N ASN A 153 19.34 -12.40 13.41
CA ASN A 153 20.37 -11.43 13.76
C ASN A 153 20.06 -10.57 15.00
N ASN A 154 19.13 -10.97 15.86
CA ASN A 154 18.67 -10.11 16.96
C ASN A 154 18.17 -8.72 16.48
N SER A 155 17.62 -8.64 15.29
CA SER A 155 17.11 -7.40 14.72
C SER A 155 15.61 -7.39 14.83
N ALA A 156 15.04 -6.31 15.36
CA ALA A 156 13.61 -6.05 15.31
C ALA A 156 13.18 -5.82 13.86
N GLN A 157 11.96 -6.24 13.56
CA GLN A 157 11.25 -5.94 12.30
C GLN A 157 10.14 -4.95 12.57
N HIS A 158 9.65 -4.35 11.52
CA HIS A 158 8.53 -3.41 11.57
C HIS A 158 7.21 -4.09 11.22
N LEU A 159 6.11 -3.43 11.53
CA LEU A 159 4.79 -3.81 11.07
C LEU A 159 4.14 -2.66 10.33
N ILE A 160 3.54 -2.98 9.20
CA ILE A 160 2.47 -2.17 8.62
C ILE A 160 1.19 -3.00 8.64
N SER A 161 0.14 -2.44 9.22
CA SER A 161 -1.14 -3.12 9.36
C SER A 161 -2.27 -2.22 8.90
N ILE A 162 -3.13 -2.78 8.05
CA ILE A 162 -4.40 -2.20 7.66
C ILE A 162 -5.51 -2.98 8.31
N GLN A 163 -6.31 -2.29 9.13
CA GLN A 163 -7.38 -2.89 9.91
C GLN A 163 -8.66 -2.09 9.73
N SER A 164 -9.77 -2.79 9.65
CA SER A 164 -11.09 -2.16 9.64
C SER A 164 -11.37 -1.39 10.92
N ARG A 165 -12.34 -0.50 10.88
CA ARG A 165 -12.83 0.19 12.07
C ARG A 165 -13.41 -0.82 13.07
N GLY A 166 -13.38 -0.49 14.37
CA GLY A 166 -13.90 -1.39 15.42
C GLY A 166 -12.93 -2.48 15.87
N GLY A 167 -11.82 -2.75 15.15
CA GLY A 167 -10.84 -3.80 15.48
C GLY A 167 -10.07 -3.60 16.79
N GLY A 168 -10.19 -2.45 17.43
CA GLY A 168 -9.49 -2.16 18.70
C GLY A 168 -8.02 -1.78 18.53
N LYS A 169 -7.56 -1.46 17.29
CA LYS A 169 -6.16 -1.12 16.98
C LYS A 169 -5.54 -0.09 17.93
N THR A 170 -6.26 0.99 18.22
CA THR A 170 -5.79 2.06 19.11
C THR A 170 -5.65 1.59 20.56
N TYR A 171 -6.56 0.72 21.05
CA TYR A 171 -6.44 0.12 22.38
C TYR A 171 -5.30 -0.88 22.48
N GLY A 172 -5.18 -1.79 21.52
CA GLY A 172 -4.07 -2.72 21.47
C GLY A 172 -2.72 -2.01 21.41
N SER A 173 -2.59 -0.95 20.59
CA SER A 173 -1.39 -0.11 20.51
C SER A 173 -1.10 0.63 21.81
N SER A 174 -2.15 1.13 22.49
CA SER A 174 -1.98 1.77 23.81
C SER A 174 -1.51 0.78 24.88
N GLY A 175 -1.99 -0.47 24.82
CA GLY A 175 -1.51 -1.55 25.71
C GLY A 175 -0.04 -1.88 25.47
N ILE A 176 0.39 -1.96 24.20
CA ILE A 176 1.79 -2.17 23.82
C ILE A 176 2.66 -1.00 24.31
N ALA A 177 2.22 0.25 24.11
CA ALA A 177 2.95 1.43 24.56
C ALA A 177 3.07 1.48 26.10
N ALA A 178 1.98 1.22 26.81
CA ALA A 178 1.95 1.17 28.27
C ALA A 178 2.89 0.11 28.83
N HIS A 179 2.83 -1.10 28.23
CA HIS A 179 3.73 -2.20 28.61
C HIS A 179 5.21 -1.84 28.39
N ASN A 180 5.54 -1.30 27.20
CA ASN A 180 6.93 -0.92 26.88
C ASN A 180 7.46 0.14 27.86
N PHE A 181 6.62 1.08 28.26
CA PHE A 181 6.94 2.14 29.21
C PHE A 181 7.15 1.61 30.64
N LEU A 182 6.23 0.75 31.15
CA LEU A 182 6.24 0.26 32.53
C LEU A 182 7.37 -0.74 32.79
N PHE A 183 7.71 -1.55 31.82
CA PHE A 183 8.70 -2.61 31.94
C PHE A 183 10.02 -2.33 31.23
N ASP A 184 10.27 -1.05 30.85
CA ASP A 184 11.51 -0.60 30.21
C ASP A 184 11.87 -1.44 28.95
N GLY A 185 10.85 -1.97 28.25
CA GLY A 185 11.01 -2.86 27.10
C GLY A 185 11.62 -4.24 27.44
N ALA A 186 11.60 -4.65 28.70
CA ALA A 186 12.19 -5.90 29.16
C ALA A 186 11.45 -7.13 28.63
N THR A 187 12.20 -8.23 28.43
CA THR A 187 11.70 -9.53 28.03
C THR A 187 12.10 -10.66 28.98
N ASP A 188 12.93 -10.34 29.98
CA ASP A 188 13.48 -11.26 30.96
C ASP A 188 13.40 -10.59 32.34
N TYR A 189 12.63 -11.19 33.24
CA TYR A 189 12.34 -10.63 34.56
C TYR A 189 13.59 -10.60 35.47
N ASP A 190 14.39 -11.64 35.46
CA ASP A 190 15.55 -11.71 36.35
C ASP A 190 16.60 -10.67 35.95
N VAL A 191 16.79 -10.47 34.65
CA VAL A 191 17.66 -9.39 34.12
C VAL A 191 17.07 -8.02 34.45
N TYR A 192 15.77 -7.83 34.31
CA TYR A 192 15.08 -6.59 34.66
C TYR A 192 15.25 -6.29 36.16
N PHE A 193 15.00 -7.27 37.02
CA PHE A 193 15.09 -7.12 38.47
C PHE A 193 16.53 -6.84 38.95
N GLN A 194 17.51 -7.62 38.46
CA GLN A 194 18.93 -7.39 38.77
C GLN A 194 19.42 -5.99 38.39
N ARG A 195 18.97 -5.49 37.26
CA ARG A 195 19.28 -4.11 36.81
C ARG A 195 18.69 -3.07 37.75
N LYS A 196 17.46 -3.27 38.18
CA LYS A 196 16.80 -2.38 39.16
C LYS A 196 17.54 -2.36 40.49
N GLN A 197 17.96 -3.51 41.02
CA GLN A 197 18.73 -3.62 42.24
C GLN A 197 20.11 -2.95 42.10
N SER A 198 20.78 -3.13 40.98
CA SER A 198 22.09 -2.51 40.73
C SER A 198 22.07 -1.04 40.34
N LYS A 199 20.87 -0.41 40.32
CA LYS A 199 20.61 0.97 39.85
C LYS A 199 21.12 1.25 38.42
N LYS A 200 21.24 0.20 37.61
CA LYS A 200 21.53 0.29 36.17
C LYS A 200 20.21 0.26 35.42
N PHE A 201 19.60 1.40 35.24
CA PHE A 201 18.35 1.52 34.54
C PHE A 201 18.56 1.45 33.01
N ILE A 202 17.79 0.59 32.34
CA ILE A 202 17.61 0.63 30.90
C ILE A 202 16.23 1.22 30.67
N ALA A 203 16.21 2.39 30.05
CA ALA A 203 14.99 3.09 29.75
C ALA A 203 14.47 2.66 28.37
N SER A 204 13.16 2.49 28.23
CA SER A 204 12.49 2.44 26.94
C SER A 204 12.23 3.86 26.43
N ASP A 205 12.19 4.01 25.12
CA ASP A 205 11.79 5.26 24.48
C ASP A 205 10.70 4.95 23.44
N THR A 206 9.47 5.32 23.77
CA THR A 206 8.29 5.07 22.94
C THR A 206 7.84 6.35 22.28
N ILE A 207 7.75 6.37 20.96
CA ILE A 207 7.13 7.46 20.20
C ILE A 207 5.71 7.04 19.81
N ILE A 208 4.74 7.89 20.08
CA ILE A 208 3.39 7.84 19.52
C ILE A 208 3.31 8.96 18.48
N GLY A 209 3.23 8.58 17.23
CA GLY A 209 3.27 9.47 16.08
C GLY A 209 2.07 9.35 15.16
N ALA A 210 1.68 10.45 14.54
CA ALA A 210 0.71 10.51 13.45
C ALA A 210 0.92 11.79 12.64
N ILE A 211 0.10 11.99 11.61
CA ILE A 211 0.12 13.24 10.85
C ILE A 211 -0.33 14.44 11.68
N ASP A 212 -1.24 14.24 12.63
CA ASP A 212 -1.82 15.32 13.44
C ASP A 212 -2.07 14.87 14.88
N THR A 213 -2.13 15.83 15.82
CA THR A 213 -2.37 15.58 17.25
C THR A 213 -3.71 14.90 17.52
N LYS A 214 -4.73 15.18 16.70
CA LYS A 214 -6.06 14.55 16.85
C LYS A 214 -6.03 13.02 16.74
N TYR A 215 -5.00 12.45 16.08
CA TYR A 215 -4.82 11.00 15.97
C TYR A 215 -3.92 10.41 17.05
N THR A 216 -2.93 11.16 17.54
CA THR A 216 -2.02 10.70 18.60
C THR A 216 -2.60 10.87 19.99
N ASP A 217 -3.38 11.93 20.24
CA ASP A 217 -4.01 12.22 21.53
C ASP A 217 -4.87 11.06 22.06
N PRO A 218 -5.71 10.38 21.26
CA PRO A 218 -6.48 9.24 21.72
C PRO A 218 -5.62 8.10 22.27
N VAL A 219 -4.49 7.77 21.64
CA VAL A 219 -3.57 6.73 22.10
C VAL A 219 -2.97 7.12 23.47
N VAL A 220 -2.44 8.34 23.57
CA VAL A 220 -1.83 8.85 24.81
C VAL A 220 -2.85 8.90 25.96
N LYS A 221 -4.07 9.37 25.68
CA LYS A 221 -5.16 9.41 26.69
C LYS A 221 -5.49 8.01 27.22
N LYS A 222 -5.52 7.01 26.33
CA LYS A 222 -5.77 5.61 26.72
C LYS A 222 -4.66 5.05 27.61
N VAL A 223 -3.39 5.32 27.27
CA VAL A 223 -2.24 4.94 28.11
C VAL A 223 -2.34 5.58 29.49
N LYS A 224 -2.62 6.89 29.55
CA LYS A 224 -2.77 7.60 30.84
C LYS A 224 -3.91 7.03 31.67
N LYS A 225 -5.09 6.83 31.06
CA LYS A 225 -6.25 6.29 31.75
C LYS A 225 -5.99 4.90 32.32
N SER A 226 -5.31 4.04 31.56
CA SER A 226 -4.89 2.74 32.06
C SER A 226 -3.97 2.84 33.28
N PHE A 227 -3.03 3.78 33.30
CA PHE A 227 -2.15 3.97 34.45
C PHE A 227 -2.84 4.50 35.69
N GLU A 228 -3.88 5.35 35.51
CA GLU A 228 -4.71 5.84 36.63
C GLU A 228 -5.46 4.69 37.31
N LEU A 229 -5.84 3.67 36.56
CA LEU A 229 -6.65 2.52 37.01
C LEU A 229 -5.82 1.30 37.40
N LEU A 230 -4.47 1.38 37.37
CA LEU A 230 -3.64 0.28 37.82
C LEU A 230 -3.89 0.00 39.31
N PRO A 231 -4.02 -1.29 39.70
CA PRO A 231 -4.20 -1.68 41.10
C PRO A 231 -3.13 -1.10 42.02
N GLY A 232 -3.49 -0.71 43.23
CA GLY A 232 -2.56 -0.13 44.21
C GLY A 232 -1.37 -1.05 44.50
N GLY A 233 -1.61 -2.36 44.66
CA GLY A 233 -0.57 -3.36 44.83
C GLY A 233 0.39 -3.48 43.66
N TYR A 234 -0.03 -3.16 42.44
CA TYR A 234 0.87 -3.13 41.26
C TYR A 234 1.92 -2.04 41.38
N ARG A 235 1.61 -0.95 42.05
CA ARG A 235 2.49 0.20 42.30
C ARG A 235 3.45 -0.05 43.47
N ILE A 236 3.17 -1.04 44.32
CA ILE A 236 3.92 -1.36 45.52
C ILE A 236 4.83 -2.55 45.23
N SER A 237 6.05 -2.29 44.77
CA SER A 237 7.17 -3.17 45.05
C SER A 237 8.08 -2.54 46.10
N ALA A 238 8.81 -3.32 46.87
CA ALA A 238 9.71 -2.81 47.90
C ALA A 238 10.67 -1.73 47.40
N ASP A 239 10.94 -1.71 46.10
CA ASP A 239 11.86 -0.78 45.44
C ASP A 239 11.18 0.32 44.59
N GLU A 240 9.85 0.34 44.50
CA GLU A 240 9.10 1.21 43.54
C GLU A 240 7.90 1.93 44.17
N TYR A 241 7.99 2.35 45.43
CA TYR A 241 6.94 3.15 46.03
C TYR A 241 6.83 4.51 45.36
N HIS A 242 5.91 4.64 44.40
CA HIS A 242 5.55 5.90 43.73
C HIS A 242 4.06 6.08 43.52
N PRO A 243 3.51 7.26 43.90
CA PRO A 243 2.10 7.56 43.72
C PRO A 243 1.70 7.82 42.25
N SER A 244 2.65 7.98 41.34
CA SER A 244 2.37 8.08 39.91
C SER A 244 3.54 7.53 39.08
N PRO A 245 3.29 6.60 38.15
CA PRO A 245 4.33 6.15 37.23
C PRO A 245 4.73 7.21 36.19
N LEU A 246 3.99 8.30 36.08
CA LEU A 246 4.13 9.33 35.06
C LEU A 246 4.60 10.65 35.63
N MET A 247 5.81 11.06 35.31
CA MET A 247 6.25 12.45 35.42
C MET A 247 6.09 13.12 34.06
N VAL A 248 5.36 14.22 33.99
CA VAL A 248 5.19 14.99 32.77
C VAL A 248 6.29 16.03 32.67
N SER A 249 7.15 15.92 31.65
CA SER A 249 8.04 17.01 31.25
C SER A 249 7.53 17.64 29.96
N TYR A 250 7.52 18.98 29.91
CA TYR A 250 7.18 19.70 28.69
C TYR A 250 8.48 20.15 28.03
N THR A 251 8.76 19.61 26.84
CA THR A 251 9.81 20.14 25.97
C THR A 251 9.18 20.99 24.89
N GLY A 252 9.26 22.30 25.01
CA GLY A 252 8.82 23.27 24.00
C GLY A 252 7.43 23.88 24.25
N SER A 253 7.22 25.05 23.64
CA SER A 253 6.02 25.89 23.81
C SER A 253 4.75 25.37 23.12
N LEU A 254 4.81 24.25 22.40
CA LEU A 254 3.71 23.73 21.59
C LEU A 254 3.10 22.48 22.22
N ALA A 255 1.77 22.46 22.28
CA ALA A 255 0.95 21.32 22.74
C ALA A 255 1.23 20.01 21.98
N SER A 256 1.90 20.09 20.82
CA SER A 256 2.20 18.97 19.90
C SER A 256 3.39 18.10 20.28
N ASN A 257 4.25 18.54 21.23
CA ASN A 257 5.48 17.84 21.61
C ASN A 257 5.56 17.56 23.11
N LYS A 258 4.61 16.79 23.61
CA LYS A 258 4.59 16.40 25.02
C LYS A 258 5.47 15.16 25.22
N GLU A 259 6.25 15.16 26.29
CA GLU A 259 7.04 14.02 26.73
C GLU A 259 6.64 13.63 28.15
N TYR A 260 6.45 12.34 28.35
CA TYR A 260 6.19 11.76 29.66
C TYR A 260 7.39 10.88 30.01
N THR A 261 7.89 11.03 31.23
CA THR A 261 9.02 10.25 31.71
C THR A 261 8.63 9.42 32.91
N SER A 262 9.20 8.21 33.03
CA SER A 262 9.15 7.44 34.26
C SER A 262 10.33 7.86 35.17
N ARG A 263 10.29 7.45 36.43
CA ARG A 263 11.44 7.63 37.34
C ARG A 263 12.68 6.89 36.89
N THR A 264 12.52 5.78 36.20
CA THR A 264 13.61 4.98 35.64
C THR A 264 14.18 5.54 34.35
N GLY A 265 13.57 6.62 33.82
CA GLY A 265 14.01 7.30 32.60
C GLY A 265 13.40 6.78 31.32
N SER A 266 12.35 5.92 31.40
CA SER A 266 11.58 5.56 30.20
C SER A 266 10.76 6.73 29.71
N PHE A 267 10.68 6.88 28.38
CA PHE A 267 9.97 7.97 27.71
C PHE A 267 8.74 7.47 26.97
N LEU A 268 7.68 8.27 27.01
CA LEU A 268 6.53 8.23 26.13
C LEU A 268 6.42 9.59 25.45
N ARG A 269 6.71 9.63 24.15
CA ARG A 269 6.80 10.87 23.37
C ARG A 269 5.65 10.98 22.40
N HIS A 270 5.01 12.12 22.38
CA HIS A 270 3.99 12.50 21.44
C HIS A 270 4.64 13.30 20.30
N ARG A 271 4.46 12.89 19.03
CA ARG A 271 5.06 13.55 17.87
C ARG A 271 4.08 13.62 16.72
N THR A 272 4.07 14.77 16.04
CA THR A 272 3.33 14.96 14.79
C THR A 272 4.30 15.13 13.63
N PHE A 273 3.97 14.50 12.51
CA PHE A 273 4.82 14.49 11.32
C PHE A 273 4.31 15.41 10.21
N LYS A 274 3.20 16.14 10.41
CA LYS A 274 2.55 16.98 9.40
C LYS A 274 3.52 17.92 8.68
N ASP A 275 4.22 18.74 9.44
CA ASP A 275 5.08 19.80 8.93
C ASP A 275 6.57 19.43 9.01
N ASN A 276 6.89 18.36 9.73
CA ASN A 276 8.27 17.91 9.95
C ASN A 276 8.37 16.38 9.95
N PRO A 277 8.69 15.75 8.81
CA PRO A 277 8.95 14.31 8.73
C PRO A 277 10.09 13.84 9.64
N LEU A 278 10.97 14.75 10.07
CA LEU A 278 12.12 14.48 10.93
C LEU A 278 11.80 14.68 12.44
N ALA A 279 10.53 14.75 12.83
CA ALA A 279 10.11 15.02 14.21
C ALA A 279 10.63 14.01 15.25
N ALA A 280 11.06 12.83 14.83
CA ALA A 280 11.68 11.82 15.67
C ALA A 280 13.18 12.01 15.89
N ASN A 281 13.85 12.92 15.16
CA ASN A 281 15.29 13.13 15.29
C ASN A 281 15.67 13.60 16.70
N GLY A 282 16.85 13.18 17.15
CA GLY A 282 17.33 13.46 18.51
C GLY A 282 16.80 12.50 19.59
N THR A 283 15.89 11.58 19.25
CA THR A 283 15.41 10.52 20.14
C THR A 283 16.10 9.18 19.85
N ARG A 284 15.86 8.18 20.71
CA ARG A 284 16.41 6.83 20.53
C ARG A 284 15.36 5.77 20.80
N PRO A 285 14.24 5.77 20.05
CA PRO A 285 13.13 4.89 20.35
C PRO A 285 13.51 3.42 20.15
N ASN A 286 12.93 2.57 20.99
CA ASN A 286 12.83 1.14 20.74
C ASN A 286 11.45 0.75 20.21
N LEU A 287 10.47 1.66 20.32
CA LEU A 287 9.13 1.51 19.78
C LEU A 287 8.64 2.84 19.19
N CYS A 288 8.17 2.82 17.97
CA CYS A 288 7.50 3.93 17.33
C CYS A 288 6.15 3.47 16.81
N ILE A 289 5.07 3.91 17.43
CA ILE A 289 3.70 3.64 17.00
C ILE A 289 3.29 4.75 16.05
N LEU A 290 2.92 4.41 14.82
CA LEU A 290 2.32 5.32 13.86
C LEU A 290 0.85 4.98 13.70
N ASP A 291 -0.02 5.87 14.18
CA ASP A 291 -1.47 5.66 14.11
C ASP A 291 -2.09 6.42 12.92
N GLU A 292 -3.15 5.84 12.36
CA GLU A 292 -3.89 6.34 11.19
C GLU A 292 -2.98 6.68 10.00
N ILE A 293 -2.13 5.72 9.61
CA ILE A 293 -1.17 5.87 8.50
C ILE A 293 -1.80 6.22 7.15
N GLY A 294 -3.07 5.87 6.93
CA GLY A 294 -3.82 6.24 5.73
C GLY A 294 -3.93 7.76 5.51
N PHE A 295 -3.71 8.57 6.54
CA PHE A 295 -3.70 10.04 6.46
C PHE A 295 -2.28 10.63 6.37
N MET A 296 -1.22 9.81 6.49
CA MET A 296 0.17 10.27 6.48
C MET A 296 0.71 10.39 5.05
N TYR A 297 0.55 11.57 4.43
CA TYR A 297 1.03 11.84 3.06
C TYR A 297 2.56 11.87 2.94
N ASN A 298 3.29 11.90 4.04
CA ASN A 298 4.75 11.86 4.11
C ASN A 298 5.27 10.63 4.85
N ILE A 299 4.51 9.53 4.84
CA ILE A 299 4.85 8.30 5.59
C ILE A 299 6.22 7.73 5.17
N LYS A 300 6.59 7.82 3.90
CA LYS A 300 7.87 7.29 3.40
C LYS A 300 9.07 8.07 3.97
N GLU A 301 8.97 9.38 3.97
CA GLU A 301 9.99 10.28 4.51
C GLU A 301 10.12 10.12 6.03
N ALA A 302 8.98 10.09 6.74
CA ALA A 302 8.94 9.85 8.17
C ALA A 302 9.51 8.48 8.54
N TRP A 303 9.17 7.43 7.79
CA TRP A 303 9.69 6.08 7.97
C TRP A 303 11.21 6.04 7.82
N GLY A 304 11.74 6.58 6.71
CA GLY A 304 13.18 6.66 6.46
C GLY A 304 13.94 7.42 7.55
N ALA A 305 13.37 8.54 8.04
CA ALA A 305 13.93 9.32 9.12
C ALA A 305 13.97 8.54 10.44
N ILE A 306 12.91 7.84 10.79
CA ILE A 306 12.82 7.00 12.00
C ILE A 306 13.81 5.83 11.93
N GLU A 307 13.91 5.15 10.78
CA GLU A 307 14.91 4.07 10.60
C GLU A 307 16.35 4.56 10.68
N ALA A 308 16.65 5.73 10.13
CA ALA A 308 18.01 6.31 10.13
C ALA A 308 18.56 6.53 11.53
N ILE A 309 17.70 6.75 12.53
CA ILE A 309 18.10 6.92 13.94
C ILE A 309 18.87 5.69 14.47
N GLN A 310 18.67 4.52 13.90
CA GLN A 310 19.30 3.26 14.35
C GLN A 310 20.37 2.69 13.41
N GLN A 311 20.67 3.35 12.29
CA GLN A 311 21.66 2.84 11.33
C GLN A 311 23.06 2.69 11.92
N SER A 312 23.42 3.51 12.92
CA SER A 312 24.73 3.47 13.58
C SER A 312 24.90 2.35 14.61
N LYS A 313 23.84 1.58 14.92
CA LYS A 313 23.89 0.54 15.94
C LYS A 313 24.06 -0.85 15.32
N GLN A 314 24.97 -1.64 15.87
CA GLN A 314 25.14 -3.05 15.51
C GLN A 314 23.88 -3.88 15.77
N LYS A 315 23.02 -3.45 16.70
CA LYS A 315 21.79 -4.10 17.10
C LYS A 315 20.60 -3.20 16.78
N LYS A 316 19.74 -3.64 15.87
CA LYS A 316 18.51 -2.93 15.53
C LYS A 316 17.41 -3.38 16.49
N SER A 317 17.01 -2.50 17.41
CA SER A 317 15.99 -2.78 18.43
C SER A 317 14.69 -2.00 18.22
N LEU A 318 14.65 -1.11 17.24
CA LEU A 318 13.46 -0.31 16.93
C LEU A 318 12.41 -1.16 16.22
N VAL A 319 11.20 -1.10 16.74
CA VAL A 319 9.98 -1.54 16.07
C VAL A 319 9.21 -0.30 15.62
N ILE A 320 8.94 -0.17 14.33
CA ILE A 320 7.91 0.74 13.81
C ILE A 320 6.63 -0.09 13.74
N TRP A 321 5.63 0.32 14.52
CA TRP A 321 4.32 -0.30 14.63
C TRP A 321 3.29 0.61 13.97
N ALA A 322 3.12 0.45 12.66
CA ALA A 322 2.30 1.33 11.83
C ALA A 322 0.92 0.72 11.60
N LEU A 323 -0.11 1.44 12.00
CA LEU A 323 -1.49 1.00 11.94
C LEU A 323 -2.37 2.05 11.25
N GLY A 324 -3.38 1.59 10.55
CA GLY A 324 -4.38 2.51 9.98
C GLY A 324 -5.61 1.79 9.48
N THR A 325 -6.64 2.56 9.24
CA THR A 325 -7.73 2.19 8.35
C THR A 325 -7.31 2.56 6.94
N GLY A 326 -7.69 1.79 5.94
CA GLY A 326 -7.52 2.18 4.55
C GLY A 326 -8.18 3.52 4.24
N GLY A 327 -9.35 3.75 4.81
CA GLY A 327 -10.06 5.03 4.98
C GLY A 327 -10.40 5.82 3.74
N LEU A 328 -11.38 6.68 3.91
CA LEU A 328 -11.73 7.79 3.02
C LEU A 328 -10.59 8.80 2.95
N VAL A 329 -9.58 8.55 2.12
CA VAL A 329 -8.50 9.50 1.94
C VAL A 329 -8.42 9.88 0.48
N SER A 330 -8.77 11.11 0.21
CA SER A 330 -8.46 11.74 -1.06
C SER A 330 -6.95 11.88 -1.20
N GLY A 331 -6.36 11.39 -2.29
CA GLY A 331 -5.04 11.81 -2.68
C GLY A 331 -3.86 10.91 -2.28
N LYS A 332 -2.69 11.54 -2.18
CA LYS A 332 -1.37 10.91 -2.09
C LYS A 332 -1.15 10.04 -0.85
N ALA A 333 -1.81 10.33 0.28
CA ALA A 333 -1.57 9.65 1.55
C ALA A 333 -1.95 8.16 1.51
N ALA A 334 -3.16 7.84 1.02
CA ALA A 334 -3.62 6.46 0.92
C ALA A 334 -2.71 5.62 0.03
N LEU A 335 -2.21 6.18 -1.06
CA LEU A 335 -1.33 5.48 -2.00
C LEU A 335 0.08 5.26 -1.44
N TYR A 336 0.59 6.21 -0.66
CA TYR A 336 1.87 5.97 0.02
C TYR A 336 1.73 4.87 1.08
N ALA A 337 0.65 4.87 1.86
CA ALA A 337 0.36 3.79 2.81
C ALA A 337 0.16 2.44 2.08
N GLU A 338 -0.60 2.42 0.97
CA GLU A 338 -0.77 1.23 0.13
C GLU A 338 0.57 0.75 -0.44
N SER A 339 1.43 1.66 -0.90
CA SER A 339 2.76 1.30 -1.43
C SER A 339 3.63 0.62 -0.39
N VAL A 340 3.64 1.07 0.87
CA VAL A 340 4.36 0.42 1.96
C VAL A 340 3.72 -0.92 2.30
N PHE A 341 2.39 -0.97 2.36
CA PHE A 341 1.64 -2.18 2.69
C PHE A 341 1.85 -3.31 1.67
N ARG A 342 1.92 -2.99 0.37
CA ARG A 342 2.14 -3.97 -0.69
C ARG A 342 3.61 -4.31 -0.93
N ASN A 343 4.54 -3.56 -0.36
CA ASN A 343 5.98 -3.82 -0.46
C ASN A 343 6.63 -3.88 0.93
N PRO A 344 6.14 -4.74 1.86
CA PRO A 344 6.59 -4.74 3.24
C PRO A 344 8.07 -5.07 3.40
N LYS A 345 8.65 -5.83 2.47
CA LYS A 345 10.08 -6.21 2.48
C LYS A 345 11.00 -4.99 2.36
N ASP A 346 10.62 -4.02 1.52
CA ASP A 346 11.43 -2.83 1.26
C ASP A 346 11.54 -1.93 2.51
N TYR A 347 10.58 -2.07 3.42
CA TYR A 347 10.49 -1.32 4.68
C TYR A 347 10.83 -2.16 5.91
N ARG A 348 11.48 -3.29 5.76
CA ARG A 348 11.82 -4.22 6.85
C ARG A 348 10.61 -4.65 7.70
N CYS A 349 9.43 -4.60 7.14
CA CYS A 349 8.23 -5.11 7.81
C CYS A 349 8.18 -6.64 7.79
N LEU A 350 7.45 -7.19 8.75
CA LEU A 350 6.98 -8.57 8.65
C LEU A 350 6.13 -8.72 7.40
N VAL A 351 6.30 -9.85 6.75
CA VAL A 351 5.66 -10.17 5.47
C VAL A 351 4.58 -11.22 5.70
N PHE A 352 3.40 -10.95 5.15
CA PHE A 352 2.27 -11.85 5.15
C PHE A 352 1.91 -12.22 3.72
N GLU A 353 1.47 -13.45 3.50
CA GLU A 353 0.93 -13.87 2.22
C GLU A 353 -0.48 -13.29 2.05
N ASP A 354 -0.78 -12.76 0.88
CA ASP A 354 -2.12 -12.29 0.55
C ASP A 354 -3.05 -13.49 0.28
N VAL A 355 -3.59 -14.06 1.36
CA VAL A 355 -4.55 -15.17 1.29
C VAL A 355 -5.94 -14.75 0.80
N PHE A 356 -6.21 -13.44 0.74
CA PHE A 356 -7.51 -12.88 0.36
C PHE A 356 -7.65 -12.74 -1.14
N GLU A 357 -6.60 -12.27 -1.80
CA GLU A 357 -6.60 -11.93 -3.22
C GLU A 357 -5.51 -12.68 -4.02
N ASN A 358 -4.66 -13.48 -3.34
CA ASN A 358 -3.54 -14.23 -3.93
C ASN A 358 -2.56 -13.36 -4.75
N ARG A 359 -2.30 -12.14 -4.29
CA ARG A 359 -1.48 -11.13 -4.99
C ARG A 359 -0.05 -11.00 -4.47
N GLY A 360 0.47 -12.03 -3.81
CA GLY A 360 1.83 -12.09 -3.30
C GLY A 360 1.95 -11.60 -1.87
N ASP A 361 3.03 -10.87 -1.57
CA ASP A 361 3.36 -10.46 -0.21
C ASP A 361 2.70 -9.11 0.13
N ILE A 362 2.13 -9.02 1.34
CA ILE A 362 1.50 -7.80 1.87
C ILE A 362 1.91 -7.56 3.33
N GLY A 363 1.59 -6.39 3.87
CA GLY A 363 1.53 -6.12 5.30
C GLY A 363 0.41 -6.93 5.98
N TYR A 364 0.22 -6.72 7.27
CA TYR A 364 -0.84 -7.41 8.01
C TYR A 364 -2.21 -6.79 7.72
N PHE A 365 -3.13 -7.58 7.19
CA PHE A 365 -4.50 -7.16 6.91
C PHE A 365 -5.48 -7.80 7.89
N VAL A 366 -6.36 -6.98 8.47
CA VAL A 366 -7.45 -7.46 9.33
C VAL A 366 -8.79 -7.16 8.66
N PRO A 367 -9.47 -8.16 8.12
CA PRO A 367 -10.75 -7.99 7.45
C PRO A 367 -11.85 -7.59 8.43
N PHE A 368 -12.89 -6.93 7.92
CA PHE A 368 -13.97 -6.37 8.71
C PHE A 368 -14.73 -7.45 9.52
N TRP A 369 -14.99 -8.62 8.93
CA TRP A 369 -15.71 -9.70 9.63
C TRP A 369 -15.03 -10.09 10.95
N LYS A 370 -13.70 -9.96 11.04
CA LYS A 370 -12.93 -10.29 12.25
C LYS A 370 -13.07 -9.24 13.37
N THR A 371 -13.56 -8.06 13.05
CA THR A 371 -13.74 -6.97 14.03
C THR A 371 -15.13 -6.94 14.66
N LEU A 372 -16.07 -7.69 14.12
CA LEU A 372 -17.45 -7.75 14.58
C LEU A 372 -17.58 -8.60 15.84
N ASN A 373 -17.74 -7.94 16.98
CA ASN A 373 -17.79 -8.61 18.30
C ASN A 373 -19.06 -9.44 18.48
N GLU A 374 -20.16 -9.09 17.80
CA GLU A 374 -21.45 -9.79 17.84
C GLU A 374 -21.38 -11.22 17.28
N PHE A 375 -20.41 -11.47 16.41
CA PHE A 375 -20.20 -12.76 15.78
C PHE A 375 -19.04 -13.54 16.40
N LYS A 376 -18.65 -13.20 17.64
CA LYS A 376 -17.64 -13.95 18.39
C LYS A 376 -18.30 -14.90 19.38
N ASP A 377 -17.83 -16.15 19.38
CA ASP A 377 -18.28 -17.13 20.38
C ASP A 377 -17.87 -16.70 21.81
N LYS A 378 -18.74 -16.93 22.76
CA LYS A 378 -18.40 -16.79 24.18
C LYS A 378 -18.22 -18.21 24.75
N PRO A 379 -17.15 -18.52 25.51
CA PRO A 379 -16.21 -17.58 26.19
C PRO A 379 -14.89 -17.33 25.46
N ASN A 380 -14.64 -17.91 24.28
CA ASN A 380 -13.31 -17.86 23.66
C ASN A 380 -13.11 -16.63 22.74
N TYR A 381 -14.18 -15.90 22.43
CA TYR A 381 -14.18 -14.72 21.58
C TYR A 381 -13.50 -14.96 20.22
N ILE A 382 -13.75 -16.14 19.62
CA ILE A 382 -13.33 -16.52 18.28
C ILE A 382 -14.45 -16.13 17.30
N THR A 383 -14.08 -15.47 16.19
CA THR A 383 -15.05 -15.00 15.22
C THR A 383 -15.65 -16.15 14.41
N ASP A 384 -16.96 -16.23 14.30
CA ASP A 384 -17.67 -17.02 13.30
C ASP A 384 -17.62 -16.29 11.96
N GLU A 385 -16.58 -16.59 11.17
CA GLU A 385 -16.33 -15.97 9.88
C GLU A 385 -17.49 -16.13 8.91
N PHE A 386 -18.13 -17.30 8.91
CA PHE A 386 -19.21 -17.58 7.95
C PHE A 386 -20.45 -16.69 8.21
N THR A 387 -20.87 -16.61 9.47
CA THR A 387 -22.05 -15.79 9.84
C THR A 387 -21.74 -14.30 9.71
N ALA A 388 -20.54 -13.86 10.09
CA ALA A 388 -20.10 -12.48 9.94
C ALA A 388 -20.06 -12.04 8.46
N ASN A 389 -19.53 -12.87 7.56
CA ASN A 389 -19.51 -12.57 6.13
C ASN A 389 -20.92 -12.51 5.52
N LYS A 390 -21.84 -13.39 5.92
CA LYS A 390 -23.25 -13.29 5.47
C LYS A 390 -23.90 -11.97 5.89
N TYR A 391 -23.64 -11.53 7.10
CA TYR A 391 -24.11 -10.22 7.59
C TYR A 391 -23.56 -9.09 6.72
N ILE A 392 -22.25 -9.08 6.46
CA ILE A 392 -21.61 -8.06 5.62
C ILE A 392 -22.20 -8.06 4.20
N GLU A 393 -22.41 -9.23 3.60
CA GLU A 393 -23.05 -9.36 2.29
C GLU A 393 -24.48 -8.78 2.30
N HIS A 394 -25.24 -9.05 3.36
CA HIS A 394 -26.59 -8.49 3.51
C HIS A 394 -26.55 -6.95 3.55
N VAL A 395 -25.72 -6.36 4.42
CA VAL A 395 -25.56 -4.90 4.53
C VAL A 395 -25.13 -4.28 3.20
N ARG A 396 -24.17 -4.88 2.52
CA ARG A 396 -23.68 -4.41 1.20
C ARG A 396 -24.76 -4.51 0.13
N ASN A 397 -25.59 -5.55 0.16
CA ASN A 397 -26.71 -5.69 -0.80
C ASN A 397 -27.81 -4.66 -0.54
N GLU A 398 -28.09 -4.31 0.70
CA GLU A 398 -28.99 -3.19 1.02
C GLU A 398 -28.42 -1.85 0.52
N ALA A 399 -27.13 -1.60 0.76
CA ALA A 399 -26.48 -0.39 0.28
C ALA A 399 -26.46 -0.27 -1.26
N LYS A 400 -26.40 -1.38 -1.99
CA LYS A 400 -26.53 -1.40 -3.47
C LYS A 400 -27.89 -0.94 -4.01
N LYS A 401 -28.96 -1.02 -3.19
CA LYS A 401 -30.30 -0.59 -3.59
C LYS A 401 -30.47 0.94 -3.49
N SER A 402 -29.52 1.63 -2.90
CA SER A 402 -29.54 3.09 -2.84
C SER A 402 -29.38 3.70 -4.23
N ASP A 403 -30.13 4.76 -4.51
CA ASP A 403 -29.98 5.56 -5.73
C ASP A 403 -28.63 6.29 -5.78
N ASP A 404 -27.96 6.45 -4.63
CA ASP A 404 -26.63 7.03 -4.53
C ASP A 404 -25.54 5.95 -4.44
N PRO A 405 -24.73 5.77 -5.51
CA PRO A 405 -23.65 4.80 -5.52
C PRO A 405 -22.58 5.01 -4.42
N SER A 406 -22.49 6.23 -3.87
CA SER A 406 -21.53 6.55 -2.82
C SER A 406 -21.82 5.80 -1.51
N VAL A 407 -23.07 5.47 -1.26
CA VAL A 407 -23.50 4.69 -0.07
C VAL A 407 -22.84 3.31 -0.10
N TYR A 408 -22.95 2.59 -1.20
CA TYR A 408 -22.32 1.27 -1.35
C TYR A 408 -20.79 1.32 -1.26
N GLN A 409 -20.18 2.33 -1.88
CA GLN A 409 -18.72 2.52 -1.81
C GLN A 409 -18.27 2.83 -0.38
N THR A 410 -19.04 3.63 0.35
CA THR A 410 -18.76 3.98 1.75
C THR A 410 -18.79 2.74 2.65
N GLU A 411 -19.77 1.84 2.45
CA GLU A 411 -19.84 0.57 3.18
C GLU A 411 -18.61 -0.31 2.93
N ILE A 412 -18.16 -0.42 1.69
CA ILE A 412 -16.96 -1.22 1.35
C ILE A 412 -15.72 -0.65 2.05
N ILE A 413 -15.52 0.67 2.00
CA ILE A 413 -14.31 1.30 2.56
C ILE A 413 -14.29 1.26 4.09
N ASN A 414 -15.45 1.43 4.73
CA ASN A 414 -15.54 1.37 6.20
C ASN A 414 -15.41 -0.06 6.72
N GLY A 415 -15.89 -1.03 5.94
CA GLY A 415 -15.86 -2.45 6.28
C GLY A 415 -15.17 -3.32 5.21
N PRO A 416 -13.86 -3.10 4.91
CA PRO A 416 -13.17 -3.88 3.88
C PRO A 416 -12.99 -5.33 4.31
N VAL A 417 -13.33 -6.25 3.41
CA VAL A 417 -13.07 -7.70 3.57
C VAL A 417 -11.87 -8.14 2.73
N LEU A 418 -11.45 -7.31 1.78
CA LEU A 418 -10.29 -7.53 0.92
C LEU A 418 -9.28 -6.37 1.08
N PRO A 419 -7.98 -6.62 0.95
CA PRO A 419 -6.95 -5.58 1.00
C PRO A 419 -7.18 -4.45 0.00
N SER A 420 -7.64 -4.75 -1.23
CA SER A 420 -7.91 -3.74 -2.26
C SER A 420 -9.05 -2.80 -1.88
N GLU A 421 -10.04 -3.28 -1.15
CA GLU A 421 -11.18 -2.48 -0.70
C GLU A 421 -10.78 -1.42 0.32
N ALA A 422 -9.77 -1.71 1.14
CA ALA A 422 -9.30 -0.82 2.18
C ALA A 422 -8.69 0.48 1.64
N PHE A 423 -8.24 0.50 0.41
CA PHE A 423 -7.59 1.65 -0.24
C PHE A 423 -8.43 2.27 -1.34
N LEU A 424 -9.73 2.02 -1.39
CA LEU A 424 -10.61 2.66 -2.37
C LEU A 424 -10.68 4.17 -2.13
N VAL A 425 -10.65 4.94 -3.22
CA VAL A 425 -10.82 6.39 -3.21
C VAL A 425 -12.22 6.69 -3.74
N ILE A 426 -13.07 7.35 -2.95
CA ILE A 426 -14.48 7.62 -3.31
C ILE A 426 -14.62 8.92 -4.08
N GLU A 427 -13.90 9.98 -3.70
CA GLU A 427 -14.17 11.32 -4.23
C GLU A 427 -13.62 11.52 -5.65
N GLY A 428 -14.52 11.83 -6.59
CA GLY A 428 -14.18 12.40 -7.88
C GLY A 428 -13.44 11.49 -8.84
N ALA A 429 -13.45 10.17 -8.63
CA ALA A 429 -12.78 9.24 -9.54
C ALA A 429 -13.43 9.30 -10.93
N TYR A 430 -12.73 9.93 -11.88
CA TYR A 430 -13.17 10.04 -13.26
C TYR A 430 -13.11 8.69 -13.99
N PHE A 431 -12.11 7.88 -13.68
CA PHE A 431 -11.85 6.57 -14.26
C PHE A 431 -12.34 5.42 -13.37
N PRO A 432 -12.50 4.19 -13.90
CA PRO A 432 -13.00 3.04 -13.17
C PRO A 432 -12.01 2.51 -12.13
N THR A 433 -11.93 3.17 -10.99
CA THR A 433 -10.89 2.97 -9.96
C THR A 433 -10.86 1.55 -9.40
N MET A 434 -12.02 0.89 -9.21
CA MET A 434 -12.04 -0.49 -8.69
C MET A 434 -11.37 -1.47 -9.65
N GLN A 435 -11.70 -1.40 -10.94
CA GLN A 435 -11.09 -2.26 -11.95
C GLN A 435 -9.61 -1.94 -12.15
N LEU A 436 -9.23 -0.65 -12.09
CA LEU A 436 -7.82 -0.23 -12.14
C LEU A 436 -7.02 -0.78 -10.96
N LYS A 437 -7.56 -0.77 -9.75
CA LYS A 437 -6.90 -1.36 -8.57
C LYS A 437 -6.82 -2.88 -8.66
N ALA A 438 -7.85 -3.54 -9.16
CA ALA A 438 -7.80 -4.95 -9.44
C ALA A 438 -6.65 -5.27 -10.42
N GLN A 439 -6.56 -4.54 -11.54
CA GLN A 439 -5.48 -4.70 -12.50
C GLN A 439 -4.10 -4.39 -11.92
N LEU A 440 -3.98 -3.34 -11.09
CA LEU A 440 -2.72 -3.00 -10.41
C LEU A 440 -2.23 -4.18 -9.56
N GLY A 441 -3.12 -4.79 -8.78
CA GLY A 441 -2.78 -5.94 -7.96
C GLY A 441 -2.32 -7.16 -8.79
N GLU A 442 -2.97 -7.43 -9.93
CA GLU A 442 -2.57 -8.50 -10.85
C GLU A 442 -1.19 -8.24 -11.49
N VAL A 443 -0.85 -6.98 -11.78
CA VAL A 443 0.43 -6.61 -12.38
C VAL A 443 1.57 -6.58 -11.36
N GLU A 444 1.33 -6.11 -10.13
CA GLU A 444 2.35 -6.01 -9.08
C GLU A 444 2.63 -7.35 -8.37
N GLY A 445 1.63 -8.16 -8.15
CA GLY A 445 1.78 -9.36 -7.31
C GLY A 445 1.18 -10.64 -7.86
N GLY A 446 0.26 -10.53 -8.80
CA GLY A 446 -0.57 -11.63 -9.26
C GLY A 446 -0.13 -12.24 -10.58
N LYS A 447 -1.14 -12.64 -11.36
CA LYS A 447 -1.02 -13.35 -12.62
C LYS A 447 -0.12 -12.67 -13.68
N TYR A 448 -0.11 -11.34 -13.71
CA TYR A 448 0.60 -10.55 -14.73
C TYR A 448 1.96 -10.04 -14.27
N LYS A 449 2.39 -10.33 -13.06
CA LYS A 449 3.70 -9.91 -12.53
C LYS A 449 4.86 -10.27 -13.47
N LYS A 450 4.84 -11.48 -14.04
CA LYS A 450 5.85 -11.93 -14.98
C LYS A 450 5.97 -11.04 -16.23
N TYR A 451 4.86 -10.44 -16.71
CA TYR A 451 4.89 -9.58 -17.89
C TYR A 451 5.50 -8.22 -17.57
N SER A 452 5.22 -7.65 -16.39
CA SER A 452 5.84 -6.40 -15.95
C SER A 452 7.32 -6.57 -15.60
N GLU A 453 7.72 -7.74 -15.10
CA GLU A 453 9.12 -8.04 -14.79
C GLU A 453 9.95 -8.42 -16.03
N ALA A 454 9.33 -9.13 -16.98
CA ALA A 454 9.97 -9.60 -18.20
C ALA A 454 9.95 -8.57 -19.36
N SER A 455 9.49 -7.33 -19.12
CA SER A 455 9.54 -6.28 -20.12
C SER A 455 10.97 -5.97 -20.55
N PHE A 456 11.13 -5.62 -21.83
CA PHE A 456 12.43 -5.22 -22.36
C PHE A 456 12.72 -3.77 -21.95
N LYS A 457 13.84 -3.52 -21.28
CA LYS A 457 14.25 -2.21 -20.75
C LYS A 457 15.54 -1.78 -21.42
N GLY A 458 15.59 -0.54 -21.89
CA GLY A 458 16.78 -0.06 -22.57
C GLY A 458 16.57 1.21 -23.37
N ALA A 459 17.30 1.32 -24.47
CA ALA A 459 17.28 2.45 -25.38
C ALA A 459 17.15 2.01 -26.83
N LEU A 460 16.72 2.93 -27.69
CA LEU A 460 16.72 2.74 -29.15
C LEU A 460 17.93 3.43 -29.76
N VAL A 461 18.66 2.69 -30.59
CA VAL A 461 19.88 3.16 -31.27
C VAL A 461 19.79 2.92 -32.78
N PHE A 462 20.45 3.76 -33.58
CA PHE A 462 20.60 3.51 -34.99
C PHE A 462 21.74 2.51 -35.23
N ASN A 463 21.51 1.55 -36.11
CA ASN A 463 22.55 0.70 -36.63
C ASN A 463 23.32 1.36 -37.80
N GLU A 464 24.31 0.68 -38.34
CA GLU A 464 25.11 1.14 -39.49
C GLU A 464 24.28 1.39 -40.77
N GLN A 465 23.12 0.72 -40.85
CA GLN A 465 22.17 0.86 -41.97
C GLN A 465 21.16 1.98 -41.74
N ASN A 466 21.33 2.76 -40.65
CA ASN A 466 20.42 3.82 -40.24
C ASN A 466 18.99 3.32 -39.88
N GLU A 467 18.87 2.05 -39.46
CA GLU A 467 17.64 1.49 -38.92
C GLU A 467 17.64 1.55 -37.41
N VAL A 468 16.45 1.69 -36.80
CA VAL A 468 16.31 1.76 -35.34
C VAL A 468 16.23 0.37 -34.75
N ASN A 469 17.16 0.05 -33.85
CA ASN A 469 17.21 -1.19 -33.12
C ASN A 469 17.09 -0.97 -31.61
N PHE A 470 16.45 -1.89 -30.91
CA PHE A 470 16.35 -1.86 -29.46
C PHE A 470 17.56 -2.50 -28.80
N GLN A 471 18.24 -1.75 -27.93
CA GLN A 471 19.36 -2.19 -27.13
C GLN A 471 18.92 -2.36 -25.68
N THR A 472 18.97 -3.59 -25.17
CA THR A 472 18.70 -3.87 -23.75
C THR A 472 19.84 -3.33 -22.88
N ILE A 473 19.50 -2.62 -21.82
CA ILE A 473 20.44 -2.09 -20.83
C ILE A 473 20.13 -2.75 -19.49
N GLN A 474 21.09 -3.48 -18.94
CA GLN A 474 20.89 -4.36 -17.77
C GLN A 474 20.44 -3.61 -16.53
N ASP A 475 20.94 -2.38 -16.31
CA ASP A 475 20.62 -1.55 -15.15
C ASP A 475 19.57 -0.46 -15.44
N ALA A 476 18.95 -0.48 -16.62
CA ALA A 476 17.93 0.50 -16.98
C ALA A 476 16.67 0.32 -16.11
N ARG A 477 16.23 1.41 -15.51
CA ARG A 477 15.04 1.43 -14.65
C ARG A 477 14.01 2.39 -15.21
N PRO A 478 12.87 1.89 -15.68
CA PRO A 478 11.74 2.76 -16.05
C PRO A 478 11.16 3.39 -14.78
N ILE A 479 10.59 4.57 -14.92
CA ILE A 479 9.89 5.23 -13.83
C ILE A 479 8.52 4.57 -13.66
N ARG A 480 8.38 3.72 -12.66
CA ARG A 480 7.13 3.00 -12.35
C ARG A 480 6.40 3.56 -11.13
N ASN A 481 7.07 4.40 -10.34
CA ASN A 481 6.48 5.02 -9.16
C ASN A 481 5.65 6.24 -9.56
N PHE A 482 4.49 6.35 -8.95
CA PHE A 482 3.67 7.54 -8.99
C PHE A 482 2.90 7.65 -7.67
N PRO A 483 2.82 8.84 -7.08
CA PRO A 483 3.56 10.06 -7.40
C PRO A 483 5.05 9.94 -7.11
N LEU A 484 5.87 10.73 -7.81
CA LEU A 484 7.31 10.80 -7.54
C LEU A 484 7.60 11.62 -6.29
N SER A 485 8.55 11.16 -5.48
CA SER A 485 9.14 11.97 -4.42
C SER A 485 10.21 12.90 -4.99
N LYS A 486 10.58 13.94 -4.23
CA LYS A 486 11.64 14.88 -4.66
C LYS A 486 12.99 14.21 -4.92
N ASN A 487 13.24 13.08 -4.27
CA ASN A 487 14.50 12.35 -4.33
C ASN A 487 14.49 11.21 -5.36
N ASP A 488 13.34 10.92 -5.98
CA ASP A 488 13.26 9.88 -6.99
C ASP A 488 13.98 10.32 -8.28
N PRO A 489 14.72 9.42 -8.97
CA PRO A 489 15.34 9.74 -10.23
C PRO A 489 14.26 10.08 -11.26
N LYS A 490 14.47 11.21 -11.97
CA LYS A 490 13.55 11.67 -13.03
C LYS A 490 13.94 11.16 -14.41
N THR A 491 15.07 10.48 -14.53
CA THR A 491 15.53 9.88 -15.79
C THR A 491 14.96 8.47 -15.89
N GLY A 492 14.19 8.18 -16.93
CA GLY A 492 13.62 6.88 -17.22
C GLY A 492 14.37 6.14 -18.34
N CYS A 493 13.84 4.97 -18.70
CA CYS A 493 14.27 4.22 -19.91
C CYS A 493 13.04 3.78 -20.69
N ILE A 494 13.24 3.37 -21.95
CA ILE A 494 12.18 2.77 -22.74
C ILE A 494 11.84 1.41 -22.15
N GLU A 495 10.54 1.17 -21.93
CA GLU A 495 9.98 -0.11 -21.52
C GLU A 495 9.08 -0.66 -22.64
N ILE A 496 9.36 -1.88 -23.12
CA ILE A 496 8.62 -2.55 -24.19
C ILE A 496 8.03 -3.85 -23.63
N TRP A 497 6.72 -4.00 -23.61
CA TRP A 497 6.03 -5.23 -23.22
C TRP A 497 5.83 -6.17 -24.39
N VAL A 498 5.58 -5.61 -25.60
CA VAL A 498 5.39 -6.37 -26.83
C VAL A 498 6.20 -5.74 -27.95
N LYS A 499 7.12 -6.52 -28.54
CA LYS A 499 7.91 -6.05 -29.70
C LYS A 499 7.01 -5.85 -30.92
N PRO A 500 7.39 -4.97 -31.86
CA PRO A 500 6.61 -4.75 -33.07
C PRO A 500 6.52 -6.05 -33.91
N GLN A 501 5.30 -6.35 -34.36
CA GLN A 501 5.04 -7.47 -35.23
C GLN A 501 5.48 -7.12 -36.65
N LYS A 502 6.27 -7.98 -37.24
CA LYS A 502 6.77 -7.86 -38.61
C LYS A 502 6.08 -8.86 -39.51
N ASN A 503 5.80 -8.45 -40.75
CA ASN A 503 5.31 -9.34 -41.79
C ASN A 503 6.45 -10.26 -42.31
N ASP A 504 6.12 -11.12 -43.29
CA ASP A 504 7.07 -12.06 -43.87
C ASP A 504 8.27 -11.36 -44.56
N ALA A 505 8.12 -10.10 -44.95
CA ALA A 505 9.21 -9.28 -45.49
C ALA A 505 10.06 -8.58 -44.41
N GLY A 506 9.82 -8.85 -43.12
CA GLY A 506 10.54 -8.23 -42.01
C GLY A 506 10.12 -6.79 -41.69
N ILE A 507 9.04 -6.29 -42.29
CA ILE A 507 8.59 -4.92 -42.19
C ILE A 507 7.40 -4.86 -41.21
N VAL A 508 7.39 -3.85 -40.34
CA VAL A 508 6.22 -3.55 -39.48
C VAL A 508 5.14 -2.89 -40.36
N PRO A 509 3.93 -3.47 -40.47
CA PRO A 509 2.87 -2.90 -41.31
C PRO A 509 2.46 -1.50 -40.84
N SER A 510 2.29 -0.56 -41.78
CA SER A 510 1.84 0.78 -41.47
C SER A 510 0.40 0.77 -40.93
N GLY A 511 0.10 1.63 -39.98
CA GLY A 511 -1.23 1.76 -39.38
C GLY A 511 -1.54 0.73 -38.29
N THR A 512 -0.61 -0.19 -38.00
CA THR A 512 -0.73 -1.15 -36.88
C THR A 512 -0.54 -0.47 -35.52
N TYR A 513 0.38 0.47 -35.45
CA TYR A 513 0.74 1.14 -34.21
C TYR A 513 0.50 2.67 -34.31
N ILE A 514 0.06 3.23 -33.23
CA ILE A 514 -0.10 4.67 -33.03
C ILE A 514 0.50 5.08 -31.70
N ALA A 515 0.86 6.34 -31.55
CA ALA A 515 1.43 6.87 -30.32
C ALA A 515 0.76 8.18 -29.90
N GLY A 516 0.80 8.44 -28.60
CA GLY A 516 0.46 9.72 -27.98
C GLY A 516 1.66 10.25 -27.22
N MET A 517 1.84 11.56 -27.23
CA MET A 517 2.99 12.24 -26.65
C MET A 517 2.54 13.47 -25.85
N ASP A 518 3.01 13.53 -24.60
CA ASP A 518 2.99 14.74 -23.78
C ASP A 518 4.42 15.28 -23.70
N VAL A 519 4.62 16.54 -24.05
CA VAL A 519 5.94 17.11 -24.32
C VAL A 519 6.26 18.28 -23.40
N VAL A 520 7.54 18.53 -23.16
CA VAL A 520 8.04 19.69 -22.43
C VAL A 520 9.14 20.37 -23.22
N ASP A 521 9.16 21.71 -23.23
CA ASP A 521 10.16 22.52 -24.00
C ASP A 521 11.31 23.02 -23.10
N LYS A 522 11.27 22.81 -21.80
CA LYS A 522 12.28 23.31 -20.85
C LYS A 522 12.99 22.17 -20.13
N ALA A 523 14.31 22.16 -20.21
CA ALA A 523 15.17 21.21 -19.52
C ALA A 523 15.05 21.31 -17.98
N ARG A 524 14.96 22.53 -17.46
CA ARG A 524 14.78 22.82 -16.03
C ARG A 524 13.46 23.56 -15.83
N SER A 525 12.47 22.87 -15.32
CA SER A 525 11.22 23.43 -14.84
C SER A 525 11.19 23.34 -13.31
N THR A 526 10.60 24.32 -12.67
CA THR A 526 10.25 24.28 -11.24
C THR A 526 9.13 23.28 -10.96
N THR A 527 8.49 22.74 -12.01
CA THR A 527 7.43 21.75 -11.94
C THR A 527 7.98 20.33 -11.98
N ASP A 528 7.29 19.39 -11.35
CA ASP A 528 7.62 17.96 -11.34
C ASP A 528 7.11 17.22 -12.59
N SER A 529 6.78 17.95 -13.69
CA SER A 529 6.26 17.37 -14.93
C SER A 529 7.32 16.55 -15.67
N LEU A 530 6.94 15.39 -16.17
CA LEU A 530 7.76 14.47 -16.94
C LEU A 530 7.20 14.30 -18.35
N PRO A 531 7.96 14.55 -19.42
CA PRO A 531 7.52 14.21 -20.76
C PRO A 531 7.28 12.69 -20.89
N SER A 532 6.24 12.33 -21.64
CA SER A 532 5.81 10.94 -21.79
C SER A 532 5.40 10.61 -23.22
N ILE A 533 5.72 9.41 -23.68
CA ILE A 533 5.21 8.83 -24.94
C ILE A 533 4.76 7.40 -24.69
N MET A 534 3.60 7.04 -25.25
CA MET A 534 3.05 5.70 -25.25
C MET A 534 2.75 5.23 -26.66
N VAL A 535 3.00 3.96 -26.91
CA VAL A 535 2.68 3.29 -28.18
C VAL A 535 1.62 2.22 -27.94
N MET A 536 0.60 2.20 -28.78
CA MET A 536 -0.51 1.24 -28.74
C MET A 536 -0.61 0.45 -30.05
N ASN A 537 -0.85 -0.83 -29.95
CA ASN A 537 -1.31 -1.64 -31.06
C ASN A 537 -2.83 -1.43 -31.22
N ARG A 538 -3.26 -0.93 -32.39
CA ARG A 538 -4.64 -0.56 -32.67
C ARG A 538 -5.59 -1.76 -32.70
N PHE A 539 -5.13 -2.92 -33.15
CA PHE A 539 -5.94 -4.10 -33.30
C PHE A 539 -6.15 -4.83 -31.96
N THR A 540 -5.11 -4.94 -31.14
CA THR A 540 -5.20 -5.56 -29.82
C THR A 540 -5.59 -4.57 -28.73
N ARG A 541 -5.65 -3.28 -29.01
CA ARG A 541 -5.95 -2.18 -28.09
C ARG A 541 -4.98 -2.06 -26.92
N GLN A 542 -3.83 -2.74 -26.96
CA GLN A 542 -2.84 -2.81 -25.89
C GLN A 542 -1.78 -1.73 -26.02
N ILE A 543 -1.40 -1.13 -24.90
CA ILE A 543 -0.16 -0.35 -24.79
C ILE A 543 1.00 -1.31 -24.86
N VAL A 544 1.87 -1.16 -25.85
CA VAL A 544 3.00 -2.07 -26.13
C VAL A 544 4.35 -1.52 -25.69
N ALA A 545 4.48 -0.20 -25.59
CA ALA A 545 5.71 0.48 -25.16
C ALA A 545 5.42 1.83 -24.52
N GLU A 546 6.32 2.24 -23.63
CA GLU A 546 6.29 3.52 -22.92
C GLU A 546 7.71 4.05 -22.72
N TYR A 547 7.85 5.37 -22.81
CA TYR A 547 8.96 6.09 -22.20
C TYR A 547 8.41 7.30 -21.44
N THR A 548 8.77 7.41 -20.18
CA THR A 548 8.49 8.59 -19.37
C THR A 548 9.75 8.94 -18.60
N GLY A 549 10.17 10.20 -18.71
CA GLY A 549 11.38 10.66 -18.03
C GLY A 549 11.88 11.98 -18.58
N ARG A 550 12.53 12.75 -17.71
CA ARG A 550 13.14 14.02 -18.05
C ARG A 550 14.62 13.84 -18.31
N THR A 551 15.08 14.32 -19.43
CA THR A 551 16.49 14.42 -19.82
C THR A 551 17.01 15.84 -19.57
N ASP A 552 18.32 16.00 -19.55
CA ASP A 552 18.96 17.32 -19.40
C ASP A 552 18.69 18.25 -20.63
N ASP A 553 18.55 17.66 -21.82
CA ASP A 553 18.16 18.33 -23.05
C ASP A 553 16.80 17.81 -23.54
N PRO A 554 15.77 18.66 -23.73
CA PRO A 554 14.50 18.25 -24.34
C PRO A 554 14.64 17.55 -25.69
N ASN A 555 15.67 17.86 -26.46
CA ASN A 555 15.95 17.21 -27.75
C ASN A 555 16.21 15.71 -27.61
N ASP A 556 16.73 15.23 -26.48
CA ASP A 556 16.93 13.80 -26.24
C ASP A 556 15.60 13.07 -26.11
N PHE A 557 14.61 13.71 -25.48
CA PHE A 557 13.26 13.17 -25.42
C PHE A 557 12.62 13.17 -26.82
N TYR A 558 12.76 14.25 -27.59
CA TYR A 558 12.22 14.32 -28.96
C TYR A 558 12.85 13.27 -29.88
N GLU A 559 14.15 13.01 -29.74
CA GLU A 559 14.83 11.95 -30.48
C GLU A 559 14.36 10.56 -30.04
N THR A 560 14.11 10.36 -28.75
CA THR A 560 13.53 9.13 -28.24
C THR A 560 12.14 8.88 -28.82
N CYS A 561 11.29 9.91 -28.88
CA CYS A 561 9.99 9.84 -29.55
C CYS A 561 10.13 9.46 -31.02
N ARG A 562 11.03 10.13 -31.76
CA ARG A 562 11.28 9.84 -33.17
C ARG A 562 11.72 8.40 -33.39
N LYS A 563 12.63 7.89 -32.56
CA LYS A 563 13.11 6.51 -32.65
C LYS A 563 11.99 5.49 -32.32
N LEU A 564 11.15 5.76 -31.31
CA LEU A 564 10.00 4.90 -30.99
C LEU A 564 9.01 4.83 -32.16
N LEU A 565 8.69 5.97 -32.78
CA LEU A 565 7.81 6.02 -33.94
C LEU A 565 8.38 5.25 -35.14
N LEU A 566 9.69 5.38 -35.39
CA LEU A 566 10.36 4.62 -36.46
C LEU A 566 10.39 3.10 -36.13
N TYR A 567 10.72 2.73 -34.90
CA TYR A 567 10.83 1.34 -34.48
C TYR A 567 9.51 0.56 -34.61
N PHE A 568 8.38 1.23 -34.28
CA PHE A 568 7.05 0.66 -34.38
C PHE A 568 6.34 0.97 -35.71
N ASN A 569 6.98 1.68 -36.63
CA ASN A 569 6.34 2.26 -37.84
C ASN A 569 5.00 2.93 -37.50
N ALA A 570 5.00 3.73 -36.43
CA ALA A 570 3.85 4.38 -35.85
C ALA A 570 3.76 5.87 -36.27
N SER A 571 2.54 6.39 -36.27
CA SER A 571 2.30 7.84 -36.28
C SER A 571 1.96 8.33 -34.88
N GLY A 572 2.40 9.54 -34.51
CA GLY A 572 2.27 10.08 -33.16
C GLY A 572 1.46 11.37 -33.11
N MET A 573 0.47 11.43 -32.20
CA MET A 573 -0.25 12.64 -31.83
C MET A 573 0.42 13.30 -30.63
N TYR A 574 0.52 14.62 -30.64
CA TYR A 574 1.19 15.37 -29.58
C TYR A 574 0.46 16.66 -29.26
N GLU A 575 0.76 17.23 -28.09
CA GLU A 575 0.29 18.54 -27.70
C GLU A 575 1.10 19.63 -28.43
N GLN A 576 0.43 20.39 -29.31
CA GLN A 576 1.11 21.42 -30.16
C GLN A 576 1.32 22.77 -29.48
N ASN A 577 0.89 22.95 -28.23
CA ASN A 577 1.06 24.22 -27.50
C ASN A 577 2.54 24.59 -27.32
N LEU A 578 3.42 23.59 -27.42
CA LEU A 578 4.87 23.70 -27.31
C LEU A 578 5.52 23.40 -28.67
N PRO A 579 6.26 24.35 -29.31
CA PRO A 579 6.76 24.19 -30.68
C PRO A 579 8.03 23.32 -30.79
N GLY A 580 8.68 22.96 -29.68
CA GLY A 580 9.99 22.31 -29.68
C GLY A 580 10.00 20.99 -30.44
N LEU A 581 9.03 20.10 -30.16
CA LEU A 581 8.93 18.79 -30.84
C LEU A 581 8.76 18.96 -32.36
N PHE A 582 7.83 19.82 -32.77
CA PHE A 582 7.59 20.08 -34.21
C PHE A 582 8.85 20.55 -34.92
N THR A 583 9.52 21.55 -34.37
CA THR A 583 10.76 22.13 -34.92
C THR A 583 11.88 21.07 -34.99
N TYR A 584 11.98 20.20 -34.00
CA TYR A 584 12.95 19.08 -33.99
C TYR A 584 12.68 18.10 -35.12
N PHE A 585 11.40 17.65 -35.25
CA PHE A 585 11.01 16.72 -36.31
C PHE A 585 11.16 17.31 -37.72
N GLU A 586 10.92 18.62 -37.87
CA GLU A 586 11.16 19.35 -39.11
C GLU A 586 12.65 19.32 -39.50
N LYS A 587 13.53 19.66 -38.56
CA LYS A 587 15.00 19.61 -38.79
C LYS A 587 15.47 18.20 -39.15
N LYS A 588 14.84 17.17 -38.57
CA LYS A 588 15.15 15.75 -38.83
C LYS A 588 14.41 15.21 -40.07
N LYS A 589 13.66 16.04 -40.83
CA LYS A 589 12.82 15.64 -41.98
C LYS A 589 11.87 14.48 -41.66
N SER A 590 11.31 14.49 -40.46
CA SER A 590 10.50 13.37 -39.86
C SER A 590 9.05 13.80 -39.58
N LEU A 591 8.57 14.92 -40.15
CA LEU A 591 7.19 15.40 -39.92
C LEU A 591 6.11 14.41 -40.35
N TYR A 592 6.43 13.46 -41.25
CA TYR A 592 5.53 12.40 -41.69
C TYR A 592 5.15 11.43 -40.58
N LEU A 593 5.95 11.38 -39.51
CA LEU A 593 5.67 10.55 -38.32
C LEU A 593 4.65 11.24 -37.40
N LEU A 594 4.41 12.54 -37.53
CA LEU A 594 3.46 13.27 -36.71
C LEU A 594 2.04 13.20 -37.31
N ALA A 595 1.07 12.88 -36.47
CA ALA A 595 -0.33 12.82 -36.87
C ALA A 595 -0.88 14.23 -37.21
N GLU A 596 -1.83 14.26 -38.12
CA GLU A 596 -2.52 15.50 -38.48
C GLU A 596 -3.54 15.88 -37.41
N THR A 597 -3.78 17.19 -37.29
CA THR A 597 -4.84 17.74 -36.44
C THR A 597 -6.20 17.15 -36.87
N PRO A 598 -7.01 16.65 -35.97
CA PRO A 598 -8.35 16.11 -36.26
C PRO A 598 -9.21 17.14 -36.99
N TYR A 599 -9.93 16.69 -38.03
CA TYR A 599 -10.78 17.56 -38.87
C TYR A 599 -11.85 18.30 -38.04
N GLN A 600 -12.44 17.63 -37.04
CA GLN A 600 -13.43 18.22 -36.15
C GLN A 600 -12.88 19.43 -35.35
N LEU A 601 -11.59 19.44 -35.07
CA LEU A 601 -10.95 20.53 -34.36
C LEU A 601 -10.51 21.65 -35.31
N ARG A 602 -10.18 21.37 -36.58
CA ARG A 602 -9.76 22.37 -37.56
C ARG A 602 -10.82 23.41 -37.85
N ASN A 603 -12.10 23.07 -37.75
CA ASN A 603 -13.23 23.93 -38.11
C ASN A 603 -13.91 24.58 -36.88
N SER A 604 -13.41 24.42 -35.68
CA SER A 604 -13.97 25.09 -34.51
C SER A 604 -13.39 26.49 -34.33
N ASP A 605 -14.24 27.51 -34.10
CA ASP A 605 -13.83 28.90 -33.91
C ASP A 605 -12.82 29.10 -32.77
N THR A 606 -12.82 28.19 -31.81
CA THR A 606 -11.87 28.14 -30.68
C THR A 606 -10.45 27.70 -31.08
N TYR A 607 -10.28 27.09 -32.25
CA TYR A 607 -9.01 26.53 -32.73
C TYR A 607 -8.19 27.45 -33.59
N ARG A 608 -8.77 28.61 -34.02
CA ARG A 608 -8.15 29.54 -34.96
C ARG A 608 -7.07 30.47 -34.36
N THR A 609 -6.80 30.41 -33.07
CA THR A 609 -5.98 31.39 -32.37
C THR A 609 -4.59 30.92 -31.94
N GLY A 610 -3.90 30.06 -32.69
CA GLY A 610 -2.50 29.81 -32.33
C GLY A 610 -1.84 28.65 -33.04
N THR A 611 -0.86 28.92 -33.80
CA THR A 611 0.05 28.08 -34.57
C THR A 611 -0.48 27.50 -35.88
N ASN A 612 0.14 27.89 -36.96
CA ASN A 612 -0.13 27.48 -38.35
C ASN A 612 0.29 26.04 -38.70
N THR A 613 0.33 25.12 -37.74
CA THR A 613 0.73 23.73 -38.03
C THR A 613 -0.50 22.86 -38.21
N SER A 614 -0.55 22.07 -39.27
CA SER A 614 -1.58 21.06 -39.53
C SER A 614 -1.38 19.76 -38.68
N LYS A 615 -0.42 19.76 -37.79
CA LYS A 615 0.01 18.57 -36.98
C LYS A 615 -0.23 18.78 -35.50
N GLY A 616 -0.62 17.72 -34.78
CA GLY A 616 -0.84 17.77 -33.33
C GLY A 616 -2.20 18.33 -32.92
N ILE A 617 -2.41 18.51 -31.63
CA ILE A 617 -3.66 19.01 -31.02
C ILE A 617 -3.32 20.05 -29.94
N SER A 618 -4.03 21.20 -29.94
CA SER A 618 -3.94 22.17 -28.84
C SER A 618 -4.71 21.67 -27.63
N ALA A 619 -4.05 21.56 -26.47
CA ALA A 619 -4.66 21.19 -25.21
C ALA A 619 -5.51 22.34 -24.66
N THR A 620 -6.79 22.34 -24.99
CA THR A 620 -7.80 23.21 -24.40
C THR A 620 -8.62 22.43 -23.37
N GLY A 621 -9.32 23.12 -22.47
CA GLY A 621 -10.18 22.45 -21.47
C GLY A 621 -11.17 21.47 -22.09
N LYS A 622 -11.77 21.82 -23.25
CA LYS A 622 -12.69 20.95 -24.00
C LYS A 622 -11.97 19.73 -24.60
N VAL A 623 -10.80 19.92 -25.19
CA VAL A 623 -10.00 18.82 -25.76
C VAL A 623 -9.60 17.83 -24.68
N ASN A 624 -9.14 18.34 -23.54
CA ASN A 624 -8.73 17.51 -22.42
C ASN A 624 -9.92 16.76 -21.78
N SER A 625 -11.10 17.39 -21.70
CA SER A 625 -12.32 16.68 -21.24
C SER A 625 -12.69 15.54 -22.17
N THR A 626 -12.74 15.80 -23.48
CA THR A 626 -13.05 14.77 -24.49
C THR A 626 -12.00 13.65 -24.49
N ALA A 627 -10.72 13.98 -24.32
CA ALA A 627 -9.65 12.98 -24.19
C ALA A 627 -9.89 12.02 -23.02
N ARG A 628 -10.34 12.53 -21.88
CA ARG A 628 -10.66 11.72 -20.71
C ARG A 628 -11.86 10.81 -20.95
N ASP A 629 -12.89 11.29 -21.64
CA ASP A 629 -14.05 10.47 -22.03
C ASP A 629 -13.62 9.32 -22.97
N PHE A 630 -12.73 9.58 -23.91
CA PHE A 630 -12.16 8.55 -24.77
C PHE A 630 -11.33 7.54 -23.97
N ILE A 631 -10.49 7.97 -23.03
CA ILE A 631 -9.74 7.07 -22.15
C ILE A 631 -10.71 6.18 -21.37
N LYS A 632 -11.75 6.77 -20.76
CA LYS A 632 -12.74 6.02 -19.98
C LYS A 632 -13.45 4.97 -20.84
N SER A 633 -13.85 5.32 -22.04
CA SER A 633 -14.49 4.41 -22.99
C SER A 633 -13.53 3.29 -23.40
N TRP A 634 -12.29 3.61 -23.76
CA TRP A 634 -11.26 2.65 -24.12
C TRP A 634 -10.95 1.65 -22.99
N LEU A 635 -10.85 2.10 -21.75
CA LEU A 635 -10.61 1.22 -20.59
C LEU A 635 -11.70 0.16 -20.45
N LEU A 636 -12.95 0.47 -20.80
CA LEU A 636 -14.12 -0.39 -20.63
C LEU A 636 -14.45 -1.22 -21.88
N GLU A 637 -13.79 -0.97 -23.01
CA GLU A 637 -13.96 -1.76 -24.24
C GLU A 637 -13.59 -3.23 -24.02
N GLN A 638 -14.26 -4.12 -24.72
CA GLN A 638 -13.84 -5.52 -24.81
C GLN A 638 -12.65 -5.64 -25.77
N VAL A 639 -11.68 -6.49 -25.42
CA VAL A 639 -10.50 -6.73 -26.27
C VAL A 639 -10.86 -7.33 -27.63
N SER A 640 -11.94 -8.13 -27.68
CA SER A 640 -12.54 -8.65 -28.90
C SER A 640 -14.03 -8.94 -28.66
N GLN A 641 -14.84 -9.04 -29.73
CA GLN A 641 -16.29 -9.28 -29.64
C GLN A 641 -16.69 -10.54 -28.85
N ASN A 642 -15.80 -11.52 -28.75
CA ASN A 642 -16.03 -12.78 -28.03
C ASN A 642 -15.26 -12.91 -26.73
N SER A 643 -14.63 -11.84 -26.27
CA SER A 643 -13.81 -11.83 -25.04
C SER A 643 -14.58 -11.17 -23.90
N GLU A 644 -14.65 -11.84 -22.76
CA GLU A 644 -15.11 -11.22 -21.51
C GLU A 644 -14.06 -10.20 -20.97
N LYS A 645 -12.82 -10.29 -21.45
CA LYS A 645 -11.69 -9.47 -21.02
C LYS A 645 -11.80 -8.05 -21.58
N ARG A 646 -11.68 -7.06 -20.70
CA ARG A 646 -11.66 -5.63 -21.05
C ARG A 646 -10.24 -5.13 -21.29
N VAL A 647 -10.11 -4.02 -21.99
CA VAL A 647 -8.82 -3.39 -22.29
C VAL A 647 -8.07 -3.03 -21.01
N ILE A 648 -8.75 -2.56 -19.98
CA ILE A 648 -8.16 -2.25 -18.67
C ILE A 648 -7.33 -3.40 -18.11
N GLU A 649 -7.72 -4.66 -18.35
CA GLU A 649 -7.02 -5.87 -17.90
C GLU A 649 -5.79 -6.21 -18.74
N THR A 650 -5.49 -5.42 -19.76
CA THR A 650 -4.31 -5.56 -20.64
C THR A 650 -3.23 -4.53 -20.37
N ILE A 651 -3.45 -3.61 -19.43
CA ILE A 651 -2.47 -2.58 -19.09
C ILE A 651 -1.43 -3.18 -18.15
N TYR A 652 -0.16 -3.19 -18.57
CA TYR A 652 0.96 -3.70 -17.78
C TYR A 652 1.82 -2.59 -17.15
N SER A 653 1.62 -1.33 -17.54
CA SER A 653 2.31 -0.19 -16.94
C SER A 653 1.72 0.14 -15.58
N ILE A 654 2.47 -0.17 -14.52
CA ILE A 654 2.12 0.16 -13.14
C ILE A 654 1.90 1.65 -12.96
N ALA A 655 2.75 2.48 -13.60
CA ALA A 655 2.68 3.92 -13.45
C ALA A 655 1.43 4.52 -14.12
N ILE A 656 1.04 4.05 -15.31
CA ILE A 656 -0.21 4.46 -15.98
C ILE A 656 -1.41 4.14 -15.08
N ILE A 657 -1.47 2.91 -14.54
CA ILE A 657 -2.59 2.48 -13.68
C ILE A 657 -2.66 3.39 -12.44
N LYS A 658 -1.51 3.70 -11.80
CA LYS A 658 -1.46 4.58 -10.64
C LYS A 658 -1.89 6.00 -10.96
N GLU A 659 -1.47 6.56 -12.09
CA GLU A 659 -1.91 7.90 -12.52
C GLU A 659 -3.42 7.95 -12.81
N LEU A 660 -3.98 6.93 -13.47
CA LEU A 660 -5.43 6.83 -13.72
C LEU A 660 -6.24 6.73 -12.42
N ILE A 661 -5.74 5.96 -11.43
CA ILE A 661 -6.38 5.84 -10.11
C ILE A 661 -6.41 7.18 -9.38
N MET A 662 -5.32 7.95 -9.50
CA MET A 662 -5.12 9.20 -8.75
C MET A 662 -5.62 10.45 -9.47
N TRP A 663 -6.01 10.30 -10.70
CA TRP A 663 -6.32 11.43 -11.53
C TRP A 663 -7.36 12.37 -10.88
N ASN A 664 -7.04 13.65 -10.86
CA ASN A 664 -7.93 14.74 -10.43
C ASN A 664 -7.63 16.01 -11.29
N PRO A 665 -8.57 16.97 -11.34
CA PRO A 665 -8.42 18.16 -12.20
C PRO A 665 -7.22 19.06 -11.88
N ASP A 666 -6.77 19.05 -10.62
CA ASP A 666 -5.77 20.00 -10.09
C ASP A 666 -4.35 19.40 -10.06
N GLY A 667 -4.22 18.11 -10.39
CA GLY A 667 -2.95 17.38 -10.34
C GLY A 667 -2.22 17.40 -11.68
N ASN A 668 -0.93 17.02 -11.64
CA ASN A 668 -0.10 16.79 -12.82
C ASN A 668 -0.02 15.30 -13.12
N PHE A 669 -0.52 14.87 -14.29
CA PHE A 669 -0.65 13.47 -14.71
C PHE A 669 -0.16 13.31 -16.14
N ASP A 670 1.14 13.31 -16.32
CA ASP A 670 1.81 13.38 -17.64
C ASP A 670 1.49 12.16 -18.52
N ARG A 671 1.40 10.97 -17.92
CA ARG A 671 1.00 9.75 -18.66
C ARG A 671 -0.45 9.78 -19.09
N VAL A 672 -1.34 10.32 -18.24
CA VAL A 672 -2.76 10.47 -18.61
C VAL A 672 -2.91 11.49 -19.73
N SER A 673 -2.10 12.56 -19.75
CA SER A 673 -2.05 13.54 -20.85
C SER A 673 -1.58 12.88 -22.15
N SER A 674 -0.48 12.11 -22.09
CA SER A 674 0.04 11.33 -23.22
C SER A 674 -0.98 10.31 -23.75
N LEU A 675 -1.67 9.60 -22.84
CA LEU A 675 -2.75 8.67 -23.17
C LEU A 675 -3.94 9.39 -23.82
N GLY A 676 -4.25 10.62 -23.38
CA GLY A 676 -5.27 11.47 -23.99
C GLY A 676 -4.97 11.80 -25.45
N MET A 677 -3.72 12.15 -25.76
CA MET A 677 -3.26 12.37 -27.14
C MET A 677 -3.36 11.09 -27.97
N LEU A 678 -3.01 9.94 -27.39
CA LEU A 678 -3.13 8.65 -28.03
C LEU A 678 -4.59 8.31 -28.38
N MET A 679 -5.52 8.53 -27.46
CA MET A 679 -6.95 8.26 -27.69
C MET A 679 -7.57 9.20 -28.72
N TRP A 680 -7.16 10.46 -28.77
CA TRP A 680 -7.54 11.37 -29.85
C TRP A 680 -7.06 10.86 -31.21
N HIS A 681 -5.83 10.36 -31.28
CA HIS A 681 -5.28 9.80 -32.51
C HIS A 681 -6.08 8.58 -32.98
N ASP A 682 -6.39 7.68 -32.06
CA ASP A 682 -7.17 6.48 -32.34
C ASP A 682 -8.58 6.82 -32.84
N ALA A 683 -9.30 7.70 -32.12
CA ALA A 683 -10.66 8.12 -32.51
C ALA A 683 -10.69 8.77 -33.90
N THR A 684 -9.72 9.64 -34.22
CA THR A 684 -9.60 10.27 -35.53
C THR A 684 -9.39 9.25 -36.63
N THR A 685 -8.54 8.26 -36.40
CA THR A 685 -8.22 7.24 -37.41
C THR A 685 -9.40 6.29 -37.64
N GLN A 686 -10.15 5.96 -36.61
CA GLN A 686 -11.37 5.13 -36.73
C GLN A 686 -12.47 5.86 -37.54
N MET A 687 -12.66 7.17 -37.33
CA MET A 687 -13.61 7.96 -38.08
C MET A 687 -13.25 8.01 -39.59
N HIS A 688 -11.98 8.23 -39.93
CA HIS A 688 -11.55 8.21 -41.34
C HIS A 688 -11.76 6.87 -42.02
N ILE A 689 -11.62 5.76 -41.32
CA ILE A 689 -11.93 4.43 -41.89
C ILE A 689 -13.42 4.29 -42.16
N LYS A 690 -14.28 4.71 -41.21
CA LYS A 690 -15.74 4.67 -41.39
C LYS A 690 -16.17 5.54 -42.55
N GLU A 691 -15.72 6.77 -42.63
CA GLU A 691 -16.03 7.71 -43.74
C GLU A 691 -15.61 7.14 -45.10
N LYS A 692 -14.41 6.54 -45.20
CA LYS A 692 -13.97 5.91 -46.45
C LYS A 692 -14.82 4.72 -46.83
N VAL A 693 -15.20 3.87 -45.84
CA VAL A 693 -16.10 2.71 -46.11
C VAL A 693 -17.48 3.16 -46.55
N GLU A 694 -18.05 4.18 -45.90
CA GLU A 694 -19.36 4.75 -46.27
C GLU A 694 -19.30 5.44 -47.65
N ALA A 695 -18.25 6.21 -47.91
CA ALA A 695 -18.06 6.83 -49.24
C ALA A 695 -17.89 5.78 -50.35
N THR A 696 -17.14 4.70 -50.06
CA THR A 696 -16.98 3.58 -51.00
C THR A 696 -18.29 2.83 -51.20
N LYS A 697 -19.08 2.56 -50.15
CA LYS A 697 -20.43 2.00 -50.27
C LYS A 697 -21.34 2.90 -51.07
N SER A 698 -21.42 4.19 -50.74
CA SER A 698 -22.23 5.18 -51.48
C SER A 698 -21.82 5.30 -52.95
N PHE A 699 -20.50 5.26 -53.24
CA PHE A 699 -20.00 5.31 -54.60
C PHE A 699 -20.38 4.03 -55.38
N LEU A 700 -20.26 2.84 -54.77
CA LEU A 700 -20.67 1.58 -55.39
C LEU A 700 -22.20 1.43 -55.55
N GLU A 701 -22.98 2.09 -54.71
CA GLU A 701 -24.44 2.15 -54.77
C GLU A 701 -24.96 3.25 -55.69
N SER A 702 -24.09 4.12 -56.23
CA SER A 702 -24.44 5.20 -57.10
C SER A 702 -25.07 4.68 -58.41
N ASP A 703 -25.96 5.49 -59.01
CA ASP A 703 -26.65 5.15 -60.26
C ASP A 703 -25.70 4.89 -61.42
N TYR A 704 -24.47 5.46 -61.36
CA TYR A 704 -23.41 5.20 -62.33
C TYR A 704 -23.00 3.72 -62.35
N PHE A 705 -22.75 3.11 -61.18
CA PHE A 705 -22.39 1.69 -61.13
C PHE A 705 -23.57 0.75 -61.27
N LYS A 706 -24.78 1.16 -60.87
CA LYS A 706 -26.02 0.41 -61.15
C LYS A 706 -26.28 0.37 -62.64
N GLY A 707 -26.00 1.44 -63.36
CA GLY A 707 -26.13 1.53 -64.83
C GLY A 707 -25.12 0.65 -65.58
N LEU A 708 -23.94 0.39 -65.03
CA LEU A 708 -22.91 -0.43 -65.67
C LEU A 708 -23.13 -1.96 -65.47
N GLY A 709 -24.18 -2.36 -64.76
CA GLY A 709 -24.50 -3.78 -64.54
C GLY A 709 -23.47 -4.58 -63.75
N VAL A 710 -22.47 -3.92 -63.19
CA VAL A 710 -21.37 -4.54 -62.47
C VAL A 710 -21.87 -5.22 -61.17
N LEU A 711 -22.87 -4.65 -60.54
CA LEU A 711 -23.46 -5.23 -59.29
C LEU A 711 -24.42 -6.41 -59.54
N LYS A 712 -24.83 -6.67 -60.78
CA LYS A 712 -25.71 -7.82 -61.08
C LYS A 712 -25.03 -9.15 -61.29
N ARG A 713 -23.67 -9.19 -61.36
CA ARG A 713 -22.90 -10.43 -61.60
C ARG A 713 -22.20 -11.00 -60.38
N SER A 714 -22.13 -10.35 -59.24
CA SER A 714 -21.60 -10.91 -58.02
C SER A 714 -22.71 -11.50 -57.14
N GLY A 715 -23.28 -12.61 -57.56
CA GLY A 715 -24.17 -13.43 -56.73
C GLY A 715 -23.45 -14.23 -55.61
N SER A 716 -22.29 -13.76 -55.18
CA SER A 716 -21.59 -14.31 -54.03
C SER A 716 -21.82 -13.38 -52.82
N LYS A 717 -22.60 -13.88 -51.91
CA LYS A 717 -22.89 -13.25 -50.60
C LYS A 717 -21.67 -13.05 -49.72
N ASN A 718 -20.45 -13.34 -50.21
CA ASN A 718 -19.26 -13.42 -49.37
C ASN A 718 -18.19 -12.37 -49.64
N ALA A 719 -18.40 -11.38 -50.50
CA ALA A 719 -17.39 -10.36 -50.78
C ALA A 719 -17.28 -9.24 -49.73
N PHE A 720 -18.20 -9.17 -48.77
CA PHE A 720 -18.19 -8.16 -47.69
C PHE A 720 -18.09 -8.70 -46.29
N SER A 721 -18.06 -10.04 -46.11
CA SER A 721 -17.90 -10.65 -44.78
C SER A 721 -16.46 -10.58 -44.26
N ASP A 722 -15.49 -10.29 -45.12
CA ASP A 722 -14.07 -10.20 -44.71
C ASP A 722 -13.63 -8.81 -44.24
N PHE A 723 -14.49 -7.82 -44.32
CA PHE A 723 -14.25 -6.46 -43.79
C PHE A 723 -14.87 -6.18 -42.42
N ASP A 724 -15.71 -7.10 -41.92
CA ASP A 724 -16.28 -7.06 -40.56
C ASP A 724 -15.58 -8.03 -39.59
N ARG A 725 -14.36 -8.48 -39.93
CA ARG A 725 -13.51 -9.26 -39.02
C ARG A 725 -12.27 -8.47 -38.58
#